data_0426bfb23c732b918e0cb06dba7f6679
#
_entry.id   0426bfb23c732b918e0cb06dba7f6679
#
_cell.length_a   1.000
_cell.length_b   1.000
_cell.length_c   1.000
_cell.angle_alpha   90.00
_cell.angle_beta   90.00
_cell.angle_gamma   90.00
#
_symmetry.space_group_name_H-M   'P 1'
#
loop_
_entity.id
_entity.type
_entity.pdbx_description
1 polymer ?
#
loop_
_entity_poly.entity_id
_entity_poly.type
_entity_poly.pdbx_seq_one_letter_code
_entity_poly.pdbx_strand_id
1 'polypeptide(L)'
;MTWLVLLTALNAAYTAALPSATIFYVANIVLHLALGAAVILWLGFIWRRSPKVAPLVLAGILGIYLIFAGATTDHRWALWSHIALAVIGLAILLPKWRIGLAVLTVAAAALRFSAPEERIHNPKVVAVSMTEEGAGPSSPFWPSSARTNTGKVIPSDFFMDSELCGECHKDIYQQWKGSMHHFASFNNRFYRKTIEHMQELSGTQGSKWCAGCHDHAVFFNGRFERPIKEQVDTPEAQNGLGCVSCHSIVHVGSSMGQGDFTIEYPPLHQIASSHNPWFRKLDSFLTYLNPEPHRRTFMKAFMRQDSPEFCASCHKVHLDQPVNHYRWLRGFNEYDNWQASGVSGQGARSFYYPDKPATCSNCHMPLIASSDPGNKNGMIHSHRFPAANTAVPFVNKDAEQLRATEQFLKSGFITVDLFAATPVEESKGQTEMRRRGNDSPALASTFAVGEESEQTGPVVLREVDKVAAPIDTPGVRFQPGTTVRIDAVVRTRKIGHFFPGGTVDAFDVWLEFKALDANGRVLAWSGTVDDNGRGPVEKGAHFYRSFQIDGEGNPINKRNAWQTRSVLYVRLIPPGAADTVHFRLPIPKDATGPVTLEAKLNYRKFTPYYTKFAFAEAHKSGRAGVDFDSREYSFDSTPVPVLPIVTLAEATSKIQLGEPTWAPVVRKQDRERWNDWGIGLLLQGDVKGAEYAFRRVTEAEPGYADGWLNAGRALIQEGETEAARPFVEKALALKPDLARGHFFLAMIQKAAGDYDGALRSLSMTVSQYPRDRVAQNQIGRVLFLERRFEEAIAAFGKTLDVDPEDVQAHYNLMLCYKGLNQTDQAEREQRLFLRFKADEASQTLTAKPRLLNPEDNNERQPIHDHV
;
A
#
# COMPACT_ATOMS: atom_id res chain seq x y z
N MET A 1 5.46 -1.35 60.92
CA MET A 1 4.48 -0.67 60.04
C MET A 1 5.12 0.27 59.00
N THR A 2 6.03 1.16 59.36
CA THR A 2 6.72 2.07 58.42
C THR A 2 7.35 1.27 57.27
N TRP A 3 8.02 0.18 57.58
CA TRP A 3 8.63 -0.69 56.54
C TRP A 3 7.60 -1.37 55.63
N LEU A 4 6.43 -1.78 56.16
CA LEU A 4 5.35 -2.33 55.32
C LEU A 4 4.86 -1.28 54.31
N VAL A 5 4.61 -0.05 54.78
CA VAL A 5 4.15 1.05 53.93
C VAL A 5 5.20 1.43 52.89
N LEU A 6 6.49 1.49 53.26
CA LEU A 6 7.59 1.77 52.34
C LEU A 6 7.74 0.64 51.28
N LEU A 7 7.63 -0.60 51.69
CA LEU A 7 7.68 -1.76 50.79
C LEU A 7 6.52 -1.70 49.77
N THR A 8 5.31 -1.36 50.25
CA THR A 8 4.13 -1.21 49.37
C THR A 8 4.36 -0.07 48.38
N ALA A 9 4.94 1.08 48.82
CA ALA A 9 5.24 2.19 47.93
C ALA A 9 6.30 1.83 46.87
N LEU A 10 7.35 1.11 47.27
CA LEU A 10 8.39 0.67 46.33
C LEU A 10 7.84 -0.33 45.30
N ASN A 11 7.05 -1.30 45.77
CA ASN A 11 6.37 -2.26 44.88
C ASN A 11 5.39 -1.56 43.93
N ALA A 12 4.59 -0.59 44.42
CA ALA A 12 3.70 0.23 43.59
C ALA A 12 4.45 1.01 42.54
N ALA A 13 5.58 1.64 42.90
CA ALA A 13 6.42 2.37 41.98
C ALA A 13 6.98 1.46 40.87
N TYR A 14 7.44 0.25 41.23
CA TYR A 14 7.90 -0.74 40.27
C TYR A 14 6.78 -1.17 39.29
N THR A 15 5.60 -1.56 39.83
CA THR A 15 4.49 -2.01 39.00
C THR A 15 3.92 -0.90 38.09
N ALA A 16 3.98 0.36 38.53
CA ALA A 16 3.60 1.52 37.73
C ALA A 16 4.63 1.85 36.65
N ALA A 17 5.92 1.78 36.96
CA ALA A 17 7.03 2.20 36.09
C ALA A 17 7.32 1.21 34.96
N LEU A 18 7.35 -0.09 35.26
CA LEU A 18 7.93 -1.12 34.40
C LEU A 18 6.95 -2.29 34.10
N PRO A 19 5.74 -2.00 33.56
CA PRO A 19 4.80 -3.06 33.22
C PRO A 19 5.39 -3.95 32.12
N SER A 20 5.48 -5.24 32.41
CA SER A 20 6.00 -6.28 31.52
C SER A 20 5.23 -7.57 31.68
N ALA A 21 5.07 -8.34 30.60
CA ALA A 21 4.43 -9.66 30.65
C ALA A 21 5.44 -10.73 31.09
N THR A 22 5.92 -10.63 32.33
CA THR A 22 6.87 -11.58 32.93
C THR A 22 6.34 -12.16 34.23
N ILE A 23 6.77 -13.36 34.58
CA ILE A 23 6.40 -14.02 35.84
C ILE A 23 6.78 -13.11 37.04
N PHE A 24 7.94 -12.47 36.97
CA PHE A 24 8.38 -11.56 38.04
C PHE A 24 7.43 -10.36 38.20
N TYR A 25 6.96 -9.77 37.12
CA TYR A 25 6.02 -8.65 37.18
C TYR A 25 4.65 -9.09 37.72
N VAL A 26 4.13 -10.24 37.27
CA VAL A 26 2.88 -10.83 37.76
C VAL A 26 2.97 -11.15 39.26
N ALA A 27 4.08 -11.71 39.70
CA ALA A 27 4.31 -11.95 41.14
C ALA A 27 4.29 -10.62 41.94
N ASN A 28 4.82 -9.53 41.39
CA ASN A 28 4.78 -8.22 42.04
C ASN A 28 3.37 -7.61 42.04
N ILE A 29 2.52 -7.84 41.05
CA ILE A 29 1.09 -7.47 41.08
C ILE A 29 0.39 -8.23 42.23
N VAL A 30 0.57 -9.54 42.35
CA VAL A 30 0.01 -10.32 43.44
C VAL A 30 0.54 -9.85 44.82
N LEU A 31 1.84 -9.56 44.90
CA LEU A 31 2.45 -8.95 46.10
C LEU A 31 1.83 -7.57 46.38
N HIS A 32 1.55 -6.73 45.38
CA HIS A 32 0.89 -5.46 45.60
C HIS A 32 -0.49 -5.61 46.25
N LEU A 33 -1.29 -6.59 45.78
CA LEU A 33 -2.59 -6.88 46.38
C LEU A 33 -2.47 -7.36 47.84
N ALA A 34 -1.50 -8.23 48.12
CA ALA A 34 -1.27 -8.77 49.48
C ALA A 34 -0.78 -7.65 50.44
N LEU A 35 0.18 -6.82 50.00
CA LEU A 35 0.68 -5.70 50.77
C LEU A 35 -0.42 -4.64 50.98
N GLY A 36 -1.21 -4.35 49.95
CA GLY A 36 -2.35 -3.42 50.00
C GLY A 36 -3.41 -3.91 51.01
N ALA A 37 -3.77 -5.19 50.98
CA ALA A 37 -4.70 -5.76 51.93
C ALA A 37 -4.18 -5.64 53.39
N ALA A 38 -2.90 -5.93 53.63
CA ALA A 38 -2.28 -5.76 54.96
C ALA A 38 -2.28 -4.30 55.43
N VAL A 39 -2.02 -3.35 54.51
CA VAL A 39 -2.10 -1.91 54.80
C VAL A 39 -3.54 -1.48 55.11
N ILE A 40 -4.54 -1.93 54.36
CA ILE A 40 -5.96 -1.60 54.57
C ILE A 40 -6.44 -2.13 55.92
N LEU A 41 -6.12 -3.38 56.30
CA LEU A 41 -6.46 -3.95 57.59
C LEU A 41 -5.85 -3.13 58.72
N TRP A 42 -4.59 -2.74 58.61
CA TRP A 42 -3.95 -1.88 59.56
C TRP A 42 -4.55 -0.48 59.65
N LEU A 43 -4.89 0.16 58.51
CA LEU A 43 -5.55 1.45 58.47
C LEU A 43 -6.94 1.40 59.11
N GLY A 44 -7.71 0.35 58.92
CA GLY A 44 -8.99 0.11 59.62
C GLY A 44 -8.87 0.12 61.11
N PHE A 45 -7.77 -0.44 61.64
CA PHE A 45 -7.49 -0.46 63.08
C PHE A 45 -7.15 0.95 63.62
N ILE A 46 -6.42 1.77 62.87
CA ILE A 46 -5.97 3.12 63.34
C ILE A 46 -6.88 4.25 62.92
N TRP A 47 -7.85 4.05 62.02
CA TRP A 47 -8.76 5.08 61.47
C TRP A 47 -9.41 5.91 62.55
N ARG A 48 -9.94 5.28 63.61
CA ARG A 48 -10.58 5.98 64.73
C ARG A 48 -9.67 6.85 65.55
N ARG A 49 -8.34 6.68 65.42
CA ARG A 49 -7.30 7.40 66.20
C ARG A 49 -6.61 8.53 65.40
N SER A 50 -6.72 8.51 64.08
CA SER A 50 -6.02 9.49 63.21
C SER A 50 -6.74 9.68 61.89
N PRO A 51 -7.54 10.78 61.75
CA PRO A 51 -8.23 11.08 60.50
C PRO A 51 -7.27 11.41 59.32
N LYS A 52 -5.98 11.67 59.63
CA LYS A 52 -4.94 11.94 58.61
C LYS A 52 -4.70 10.77 57.65
N VAL A 53 -5.21 9.58 57.94
CA VAL A 53 -5.11 8.39 57.05
C VAL A 53 -6.24 8.32 56.00
N ALA A 54 -7.19 9.29 56.02
CA ALA A 54 -8.34 9.31 55.08
C ALA A 54 -7.95 9.11 53.60
N PRO A 55 -6.93 9.78 53.05
CA PRO A 55 -6.54 9.59 51.65
C PRO A 55 -6.11 8.15 51.36
N LEU A 56 -5.39 7.48 52.27
CA LEU A 56 -4.98 6.08 52.09
C LEU A 56 -6.15 5.11 52.21
N VAL A 57 -7.14 5.39 53.05
CA VAL A 57 -8.38 4.58 53.14
C VAL A 57 -9.17 4.71 51.82
N LEU A 58 -9.33 5.91 51.29
CA LEU A 58 -9.98 6.15 49.98
C LEU A 58 -9.23 5.48 48.84
N ALA A 59 -7.88 5.57 48.86
CA ALA A 59 -7.06 4.81 47.90
C ALA A 59 -7.30 3.32 48.01
N GLY A 60 -7.37 2.75 49.24
CA GLY A 60 -7.68 1.36 49.47
C GLY A 60 -9.07 0.95 48.94
N ILE A 61 -10.09 1.78 49.16
CA ILE A 61 -11.45 1.55 48.61
C ILE A 61 -11.40 1.49 47.06
N LEU A 62 -10.72 2.44 46.45
CA LEU A 62 -10.54 2.44 45.00
C LEU A 62 -9.72 1.23 44.50
N GLY A 63 -8.70 0.80 45.28
CA GLY A 63 -7.96 -0.41 44.99
C GLY A 63 -8.86 -1.66 45.03
N ILE A 64 -9.75 -1.77 46.01
CA ILE A 64 -10.74 -2.86 46.09
C ILE A 64 -11.71 -2.76 44.89
N TYR A 65 -12.19 -1.56 44.56
CA TYR A 65 -13.02 -1.35 43.38
C TYR A 65 -12.33 -1.86 42.09
N LEU A 66 -11.05 -1.54 41.91
CA LEU A 66 -10.26 -1.97 40.74
C LEU A 66 -10.05 -3.49 40.68
N ILE A 67 -10.06 -4.20 41.80
CA ILE A 67 -9.98 -5.69 41.80
C ILE A 67 -11.22 -6.29 41.11
N PHE A 68 -12.40 -5.67 41.27
CA PHE A 68 -13.65 -6.16 40.70
C PHE A 68 -13.96 -5.52 39.34
N ALA A 69 -13.62 -4.24 39.15
CA ALA A 69 -13.91 -3.50 37.92
C ALA A 69 -12.80 -3.57 36.87
N GLY A 70 -11.58 -3.99 37.28
CA GLY A 70 -10.37 -3.95 36.41
C GLY A 70 -9.84 -2.54 36.19
N ALA A 71 -8.56 -2.44 35.82
CA ALA A 71 -7.95 -1.17 35.43
C ALA A 71 -8.07 -0.90 33.91
N THR A 72 -9.24 -1.21 33.33
CA THR A 72 -9.56 -1.02 31.93
C THR A 72 -9.70 0.46 31.55
N THR A 73 -9.87 0.76 30.27
CA THR A 73 -9.99 2.14 29.77
C THR A 73 -11.10 2.92 30.48
N ASP A 74 -12.26 2.29 30.72
CA ASP A 74 -13.42 2.92 31.35
C ASP A 74 -13.21 3.23 32.84
N HIS A 75 -12.28 2.51 33.48
CA HIS A 75 -11.97 2.65 34.90
C HIS A 75 -10.61 3.33 35.17
N ARG A 76 -9.99 3.94 34.18
CA ARG A 76 -8.72 4.70 34.35
C ARG A 76 -8.83 5.85 35.34
N TRP A 77 -9.98 6.47 35.46
CA TRP A 77 -10.22 7.50 36.46
C TRP A 77 -10.00 6.97 37.90
N ALA A 78 -10.49 5.75 38.19
CA ALA A 78 -10.32 5.12 39.48
C ALA A 78 -8.84 4.76 39.74
N LEU A 79 -8.13 4.25 38.70
CA LEU A 79 -6.69 3.97 38.80
C LEU A 79 -5.88 5.23 39.09
N TRP A 80 -6.09 6.32 38.37
CA TRP A 80 -5.37 7.57 38.62
C TRP A 80 -5.72 8.18 39.97
N SER A 81 -6.99 8.09 40.40
CA SER A 81 -7.41 8.53 41.72
C SER A 81 -6.79 7.67 42.85
N HIS A 82 -6.74 6.35 42.65
CA HIS A 82 -6.04 5.43 43.58
C HIS A 82 -4.57 5.86 43.75
N ILE A 83 -3.83 6.05 42.65
CA ILE A 83 -2.43 6.45 42.67
C ILE A 83 -2.25 7.82 43.37
N ALA A 84 -3.04 8.80 42.98
CA ALA A 84 -2.95 10.18 43.53
C ALA A 84 -3.21 10.21 45.04
N LEU A 85 -4.30 9.57 45.48
CA LEU A 85 -4.65 9.46 46.88
C LEU A 85 -3.62 8.64 47.68
N ALA A 86 -3.04 7.60 47.13
CA ALA A 86 -1.96 6.86 47.76
C ALA A 86 -0.72 7.73 47.96
N VAL A 87 -0.28 8.48 46.91
CA VAL A 87 0.88 9.39 47.03
C VAL A 87 0.64 10.50 48.04
N ILE A 88 -0.54 11.13 48.00
CA ILE A 88 -0.91 12.19 48.99
C ILE A 88 -0.94 11.60 50.41
N GLY A 89 -1.58 10.48 50.59
CA GLY A 89 -1.71 9.83 51.92
C GLY A 89 -0.36 9.38 52.48
N LEU A 90 0.53 8.81 51.63
CA LEU A 90 1.90 8.47 52.02
C LEU A 90 2.71 9.71 52.42
N ALA A 91 2.58 10.83 51.68
CA ALA A 91 3.25 12.09 52.02
C ALA A 91 2.76 12.68 53.36
N ILE A 92 1.49 12.49 53.72
CA ILE A 92 0.91 12.89 55.00
C ILE A 92 1.37 11.96 56.14
N LEU A 93 1.36 10.63 55.92
CA LEU A 93 1.66 9.63 56.91
C LEU A 93 3.17 9.55 57.23
N LEU A 94 4.02 9.78 56.24
CA LEU A 94 5.47 9.65 56.32
C LEU A 94 6.19 10.98 56.04
N PRO A 95 6.04 12.01 56.96
CA PRO A 95 6.57 13.35 56.71
C PRO A 95 8.09 13.40 56.55
N LYS A 96 8.82 12.47 57.21
CA LYS A 96 10.28 12.37 57.08
C LYS A 96 10.75 11.81 55.73
N TRP A 97 9.88 11.14 55.02
CA TRP A 97 10.18 10.47 53.74
C TRP A 97 9.60 11.21 52.52
N ARG A 98 9.03 12.41 52.68
CA ARG A 98 8.35 13.16 51.59
C ARG A 98 9.25 13.38 50.36
N ILE A 99 10.49 13.73 50.57
CA ILE A 99 11.46 13.95 49.48
C ILE A 99 11.73 12.61 48.76
N GLY A 100 11.99 11.53 49.54
CA GLY A 100 12.22 10.20 48.95
C GLY A 100 11.00 9.68 48.15
N LEU A 101 9.77 9.88 48.65
CA LEU A 101 8.53 9.55 47.99
C LEU A 101 8.32 10.39 46.71
N ALA A 102 8.65 11.69 46.75
CA ALA A 102 8.57 12.54 45.57
C ALA A 102 9.57 12.09 44.49
N VAL A 103 10.81 11.82 44.88
CA VAL A 103 11.83 11.27 43.96
C VAL A 103 11.40 9.96 43.35
N LEU A 104 10.87 9.02 44.18
CA LEU A 104 10.38 7.72 43.70
C LEU A 104 9.22 7.89 42.72
N THR A 105 8.28 8.77 42.99
CA THR A 105 7.13 9.04 42.12
C THR A 105 7.58 9.65 40.79
N VAL A 106 8.50 10.65 40.83
CA VAL A 106 9.04 11.26 39.61
C VAL A 106 9.86 10.25 38.80
N ALA A 107 10.70 9.47 39.47
CA ALA A 107 11.49 8.42 38.80
C ALA A 107 10.58 7.35 38.14
N ALA A 108 9.53 6.90 38.81
CA ALA A 108 8.57 5.95 38.25
C ALA A 108 7.82 6.55 37.05
N ALA A 109 7.41 7.82 37.14
CA ALA A 109 6.78 8.52 36.02
C ALA A 109 7.77 8.68 34.85
N ALA A 110 9.01 9.10 35.12
CA ALA A 110 10.05 9.25 34.11
C ALA A 110 10.30 7.92 33.38
N LEU A 111 10.51 6.84 34.11
CA LEU A 111 10.69 5.50 33.53
C LEU A 111 9.45 5.04 32.74
N ARG A 112 8.25 5.38 33.18
CA ARG A 112 7.01 5.04 32.50
C ARG A 112 6.85 5.71 31.13
N PHE A 113 7.23 6.98 31.05
CA PHE A 113 6.97 7.83 29.89
C PHE A 113 8.20 8.10 29.01
N SER A 114 9.41 7.77 29.47
CA SER A 114 10.66 7.97 28.74
C SER A 114 11.13 6.76 27.92
N ALA A 115 10.35 5.70 27.85
CA ALA A 115 10.65 4.59 26.94
C ALA A 115 10.70 5.13 25.50
N PRO A 116 11.85 5.02 24.79
CA PRO A 116 11.95 5.51 23.43
C PRO A 116 10.90 4.82 22.57
N GLU A 117 10.16 5.61 21.80
CA GLU A 117 9.28 5.06 20.78
C GLU A 117 10.15 4.47 19.68
N GLU A 118 10.12 3.16 19.53
CA GLU A 118 10.82 2.47 18.47
C GLU A 118 10.17 2.82 17.13
N ARG A 119 10.87 3.64 16.33
CA ARG A 119 10.48 3.93 14.95
C ARG A 119 11.15 2.92 14.03
N ILE A 120 10.45 2.55 12.97
CA ILE A 120 11.00 1.69 11.93
C ILE A 120 11.97 2.53 11.09
N HIS A 121 13.19 2.06 10.94
CA HIS A 121 14.25 2.71 10.15
C HIS A 121 14.82 1.73 9.15
N ASN A 122 15.15 2.24 7.97
CA ASN A 122 15.86 1.44 6.98
C ASN A 122 17.33 1.21 7.39
N PRO A 123 17.91 0.06 7.03
CA PRO A 123 19.30 -0.26 7.33
C PRO A 123 20.24 0.67 6.55
N LYS A 124 21.33 1.09 7.18
CA LYS A 124 22.39 1.88 6.50
C LYS A 124 23.18 1.06 5.49
N VAL A 125 23.18 -0.25 5.63
CA VAL A 125 23.87 -1.18 4.75
C VAL A 125 22.83 -2.06 4.08
N VAL A 126 22.60 -1.81 2.81
CA VAL A 126 21.64 -2.56 1.99
C VAL A 126 22.24 -3.91 1.59
N ALA A 127 21.48 -4.98 1.66
CA ALA A 127 21.90 -6.32 1.21
C ALA A 127 22.20 -6.33 -0.30
N VAL A 128 23.29 -6.97 -0.72
CA VAL A 128 23.63 -7.09 -2.15
C VAL A 128 23.03 -8.33 -2.81
N SER A 129 22.41 -9.21 -2.01
CA SER A 129 21.69 -10.40 -2.48
C SER A 129 20.67 -10.85 -1.45
N MET A 130 19.70 -11.66 -1.84
CA MET A 130 18.71 -12.25 -0.91
C MET A 130 19.38 -13.13 0.18
N THR A 131 20.58 -13.65 -0.06
CA THR A 131 21.31 -14.44 0.94
C THR A 131 21.82 -13.61 2.14
N GLU A 132 21.84 -12.29 2.01
CA GLU A 132 22.19 -11.35 3.08
C GLU A 132 20.93 -10.77 3.77
N GLU A 133 19.74 -11.10 3.29
CA GLU A 133 18.48 -10.61 3.86
C GLU A 133 18.01 -11.49 5.02
N GLY A 134 17.22 -10.90 5.93
CA GLY A 134 16.65 -11.59 7.08
C GLY A 134 17.75 -12.21 7.96
N ALA A 135 17.63 -13.51 8.24
CA ALA A 135 18.65 -14.29 8.96
C ALA A 135 19.51 -15.18 8.02
N GLY A 136 19.37 -14.98 6.70
CA GLY A 136 20.15 -15.68 5.67
C GLY A 136 19.83 -17.17 5.49
N PRO A 137 20.61 -17.88 4.67
CA PRO A 137 20.34 -19.27 4.28
C PRO A 137 20.36 -20.31 5.41
N SER A 138 20.95 -20.00 6.55
CA SER A 138 20.95 -20.87 7.76
C SER A 138 19.63 -20.81 8.53
N SER A 139 18.76 -19.85 8.22
CA SER A 139 17.47 -19.72 8.86
C SER A 139 16.50 -20.82 8.40
N PRO A 140 15.71 -21.43 9.30
CA PRO A 140 14.65 -22.36 8.89
C PRO A 140 13.55 -21.67 8.05
N PHE A 141 13.52 -20.33 8.05
CA PHE A 141 12.53 -19.50 7.37
C PHE A 141 13.00 -18.97 6.02
N TRP A 142 14.26 -19.15 5.66
CA TRP A 142 14.81 -18.68 4.38
C TRP A 142 14.11 -19.40 3.20
N PRO A 143 13.80 -18.72 2.06
CA PRO A 143 14.24 -17.39 1.62
C PRO A 143 13.32 -16.21 2.02
N SER A 144 12.34 -16.38 2.91
CA SER A 144 11.67 -15.25 3.53
C SER A 144 12.61 -14.50 4.49
N SER A 145 12.47 -13.18 4.59
CA SER A 145 13.19 -12.38 5.59
C SER A 145 12.57 -12.44 7.00
N ALA A 146 11.42 -13.11 7.14
CA ALA A 146 10.73 -13.29 8.42
C ALA A 146 11.55 -14.17 9.39
N ARG A 147 11.49 -13.81 10.67
CA ARG A 147 12.26 -14.50 11.72
C ARG A 147 11.55 -14.48 13.05
N THR A 148 11.96 -15.36 13.94
CA THR A 148 11.59 -15.32 15.35
C THR A 148 12.71 -14.68 16.15
N ASN A 149 12.39 -14.14 17.34
CA ASN A 149 13.37 -13.53 18.23
C ASN A 149 14.44 -14.53 18.74
N THR A 150 14.13 -15.83 18.70
CA THR A 150 15.04 -16.93 19.12
C THR A 150 15.77 -17.56 17.94
N GLY A 151 15.40 -17.27 16.69
CA GLY A 151 15.86 -17.98 15.49
C GLY A 151 15.32 -19.41 15.37
N LYS A 152 14.40 -19.84 16.25
CA LYS A 152 13.85 -21.19 16.31
C LYS A 152 12.36 -21.17 15.92
N VAL A 153 11.84 -22.35 15.61
CA VAL A 153 10.41 -22.56 15.36
C VAL A 153 9.56 -22.27 16.60
N ILE A 154 8.32 -21.89 16.37
CA ILE A 154 7.30 -21.60 17.39
C ILE A 154 6.21 -22.69 17.31
N PRO A 155 5.63 -23.16 18.43
CA PRO A 155 4.50 -24.09 18.40
C PRO A 155 3.32 -23.53 17.59
N SER A 156 2.67 -24.37 16.78
CA SER A 156 1.58 -23.94 15.88
C SER A 156 0.33 -23.47 16.63
N ASP A 157 0.05 -24.03 17.79
CA ASP A 157 -1.05 -23.65 18.66
C ASP A 157 -1.03 -22.15 19.02
N PHE A 158 0.16 -21.55 19.11
CA PHE A 158 0.28 -20.08 19.29
C PHE A 158 -0.50 -19.29 18.24
N PHE A 159 -0.44 -19.69 16.99
CA PHE A 159 -1.13 -19.00 15.89
C PHE A 159 -2.62 -19.37 15.80
N MET A 160 -3.06 -20.41 16.50
CA MET A 160 -4.43 -20.91 16.47
C MET A 160 -5.38 -20.22 17.47
N ASP A 161 -4.87 -19.32 18.30
CA ASP A 161 -5.57 -18.76 19.47
C ASP A 161 -6.45 -17.51 19.16
N SER A 162 -6.82 -17.27 17.92
CA SER A 162 -7.66 -16.10 17.57
C SER A 162 -9.02 -16.11 18.28
N GLU A 163 -9.60 -17.28 18.53
CA GLU A 163 -10.86 -17.42 19.31
C GLU A 163 -10.71 -16.98 20.76
N LEU A 164 -9.55 -17.27 21.37
CA LEU A 164 -9.22 -16.82 22.72
C LEU A 164 -9.20 -15.28 22.80
N CYS A 165 -8.62 -14.61 21.79
CA CYS A 165 -8.66 -13.16 21.70
C CYS A 165 -10.11 -12.66 21.55
N GLY A 166 -10.92 -13.37 20.78
CA GLY A 166 -12.35 -13.09 20.54
C GLY A 166 -13.23 -13.20 21.78
N GLU A 167 -12.81 -13.88 22.85
CA GLU A 167 -13.56 -13.90 24.12
C GLU A 167 -13.74 -12.49 24.70
N CYS A 168 -12.73 -11.64 24.57
CA CYS A 168 -12.74 -10.24 25.01
C CYS A 168 -12.96 -9.26 23.86
N HIS A 169 -12.26 -9.43 22.73
CA HIS A 169 -12.26 -8.55 21.55
C HIS A 169 -13.29 -9.03 20.51
N LYS A 170 -14.57 -9.11 20.89
CA LYS A 170 -15.65 -9.73 20.09
C LYS A 170 -15.86 -9.04 18.75
N ASP A 171 -15.96 -7.71 18.75
CA ASP A 171 -16.21 -6.93 17.53
C ASP A 171 -15.07 -7.07 16.54
N ILE A 172 -13.83 -6.99 17.04
CA ILE A 172 -12.61 -7.12 16.25
C ILE A 172 -12.51 -8.53 15.66
N TYR A 173 -12.78 -9.55 16.46
CA TYR A 173 -12.75 -10.95 16.02
C TYR A 173 -13.76 -11.22 14.89
N GLN A 174 -15.00 -10.72 15.02
CA GLN A 174 -16.03 -10.92 13.99
C GLN A 174 -15.66 -10.22 12.67
N GLN A 175 -15.04 -9.04 12.74
CA GLN A 175 -14.57 -8.34 11.55
C GLN A 175 -13.41 -9.08 10.88
N TRP A 176 -12.41 -9.51 11.68
CA TRP A 176 -11.26 -10.26 11.20
C TRP A 176 -11.69 -11.58 10.55
N LYS A 177 -12.65 -12.30 11.10
CA LYS A 177 -13.13 -13.61 10.63
C LYS A 177 -13.62 -13.57 9.17
N GLY A 178 -14.18 -12.45 8.70
CA GLY A 178 -14.56 -12.25 7.29
C GLY A 178 -13.43 -11.66 6.41
N SER A 179 -12.32 -11.24 6.99
CA SER A 179 -11.27 -10.50 6.28
C SER A 179 -10.36 -11.39 5.42
N MET A 180 -9.69 -10.77 4.45
CA MET A 180 -8.70 -11.47 3.60
C MET A 180 -7.43 -11.86 4.37
N HIS A 181 -7.15 -11.31 5.54
CA HIS A 181 -6.08 -11.78 6.40
C HIS A 181 -6.42 -13.14 7.03
N HIS A 182 -7.66 -13.36 7.45
CA HIS A 182 -8.10 -14.70 7.87
C HIS A 182 -8.02 -15.71 6.72
N PHE A 183 -8.35 -15.30 5.50
CA PHE A 183 -8.27 -16.14 4.29
C PHE A 183 -6.94 -15.95 3.54
N ALA A 184 -5.83 -15.75 4.24
CA ALA A 184 -4.53 -15.55 3.62
C ALA A 184 -3.83 -16.85 3.22
N SER A 185 -4.15 -17.99 3.88
CA SER A 185 -3.47 -19.26 3.71
C SER A 185 -4.26 -20.25 2.83
N PHE A 186 -4.15 -21.55 3.12
CA PHE A 186 -4.73 -22.64 2.30
C PHE A 186 -6.23 -22.80 2.48
N ASN A 187 -6.86 -22.08 3.37
CA ASN A 187 -8.30 -21.81 3.41
C ASN A 187 -8.80 -20.93 2.26
N ASN A 188 -7.89 -20.38 1.46
CA ASN A 188 -8.14 -19.68 0.20
C ASN A 188 -7.71 -20.59 -0.97
N ARG A 189 -8.68 -21.16 -1.68
CA ARG A 189 -8.42 -22.12 -2.75
C ARG A 189 -7.56 -21.53 -3.88
N PHE A 190 -7.70 -20.27 -4.21
CA PHE A 190 -6.89 -19.59 -5.24
C PHE A 190 -5.41 -19.56 -4.84
N TYR A 191 -5.12 -19.14 -3.63
CA TYR A 191 -3.76 -19.14 -3.10
C TYR A 191 -3.19 -20.55 -2.97
N ARG A 192 -3.96 -21.46 -2.37
CA ARG A 192 -3.60 -22.86 -2.23
C ARG A 192 -3.11 -23.47 -3.55
N LYS A 193 -3.89 -23.30 -4.63
CA LYS A 193 -3.58 -23.89 -5.94
C LYS A 193 -2.29 -23.32 -6.55
N THR A 194 -2.03 -22.03 -6.34
CA THR A 194 -0.77 -21.41 -6.76
C THR A 194 0.43 -22.01 -6.03
N ILE A 195 0.34 -22.22 -4.71
CA ILE A 195 1.44 -22.80 -3.92
C ILE A 195 1.63 -24.30 -4.27
N GLU A 196 0.56 -25.07 -4.45
CA GLU A 196 0.67 -26.45 -4.92
C GLU A 196 1.42 -26.50 -6.27
N HIS A 197 1.07 -25.63 -7.22
CA HIS A 197 1.75 -25.52 -8.50
C HIS A 197 3.22 -25.12 -8.36
N MET A 198 3.54 -24.17 -7.51
CA MET A 198 4.93 -23.79 -7.25
C MET A 198 5.75 -24.94 -6.67
N GLN A 199 5.17 -25.68 -5.71
CA GLN A 199 5.85 -26.81 -5.08
C GLN A 199 6.02 -27.99 -6.02
N GLU A 200 5.10 -28.22 -6.95
CA GLU A 200 5.24 -29.24 -8.00
C GLU A 200 6.40 -28.91 -8.96
N LEU A 201 6.67 -27.62 -9.24
CA LEU A 201 7.73 -27.19 -10.15
C LEU A 201 9.10 -27.06 -9.49
N SER A 202 9.14 -26.52 -8.27
CA SER A 202 10.39 -26.03 -7.64
C SER A 202 10.63 -26.62 -6.24
N GLY A 203 9.76 -27.53 -5.76
CA GLY A 203 9.84 -28.05 -4.40
C GLY A 203 9.35 -27.03 -3.35
N THR A 204 9.48 -27.40 -2.07
CA THR A 204 8.92 -26.62 -0.96
C THR A 204 9.74 -25.38 -0.62
N GLN A 205 11.06 -25.42 -0.82
CA GLN A 205 11.99 -24.37 -0.37
C GLN A 205 11.67 -23.00 -0.92
N GLY A 206 11.47 -22.87 -2.24
CA GLY A 206 11.13 -21.58 -2.89
C GLY A 206 9.82 -21.01 -2.39
N SER A 207 8.83 -21.85 -2.09
CA SER A 207 7.50 -21.43 -1.67
C SER A 207 7.45 -20.86 -0.23
N LYS A 208 8.49 -21.06 0.58
CA LYS A 208 8.65 -20.37 1.88
C LYS A 208 8.69 -18.85 1.75
N TRP A 209 9.07 -18.36 0.57
CA TRP A 209 8.98 -16.94 0.25
C TRP A 209 7.56 -16.38 0.41
N CYS A 210 6.54 -17.11 -0.05
CA CYS A 210 5.14 -16.73 0.14
C CYS A 210 4.71 -16.87 1.61
N ALA A 211 5.15 -17.96 2.25
CA ALA A 211 4.67 -18.38 3.57
C ALA A 211 4.98 -17.37 4.68
N GLY A 212 6.06 -16.60 4.55
CA GLY A 212 6.43 -15.57 5.52
C GLY A 212 5.39 -14.45 5.68
N CYS A 213 4.49 -14.28 4.69
CA CYS A 213 3.42 -13.28 4.72
C CYS A 213 2.02 -13.92 4.72
N HIS A 214 1.90 -15.24 4.52
CA HIS A 214 0.61 -15.91 4.33
C HIS A 214 0.30 -17.02 5.32
N ASP A 215 1.29 -17.84 5.72
CA ASP A 215 1.05 -19.17 6.30
C ASP A 215 1.69 -19.33 7.68
N HIS A 216 1.57 -18.35 8.56
CA HIS A 216 2.33 -18.26 9.81
C HIS A 216 2.22 -19.53 10.67
N ALA A 217 1.04 -20.14 10.79
CA ALA A 217 0.85 -21.33 11.61
C ALA A 217 1.59 -22.57 11.07
N VAL A 218 1.74 -22.69 9.75
CA VAL A 218 2.50 -23.78 9.10
C VAL A 218 3.97 -23.43 8.95
N PHE A 219 4.27 -22.16 8.70
CA PHE A 219 5.60 -21.68 8.41
C PHE A 219 6.50 -21.60 9.65
N PHE A 220 6.06 -20.90 10.70
CA PHE A 220 6.87 -20.69 11.89
C PHE A 220 7.01 -21.95 12.77
N ASN A 221 6.16 -22.96 12.58
CA ASN A 221 6.31 -24.24 13.27
C ASN A 221 7.20 -25.25 12.52
N GLY A 222 7.74 -24.87 11.35
CA GLY A 222 8.63 -25.73 10.56
C GLY A 222 7.92 -26.76 9.67
N ARG A 223 6.58 -26.81 9.65
CA ARG A 223 5.83 -27.77 8.79
C ARG A 223 5.91 -27.45 7.30
N PHE A 224 6.34 -26.27 6.93
CA PHE A 224 6.46 -25.86 5.51
C PHE A 224 7.59 -26.59 4.77
N GLU A 225 8.37 -27.43 5.45
CA GLU A 225 9.32 -28.36 4.84
C GLU A 225 8.61 -29.48 4.04
N ARG A 226 7.37 -29.80 4.40
CA ARG A 226 6.57 -30.81 3.72
C ARG A 226 5.65 -30.18 2.66
N PRO A 227 5.34 -30.90 1.56
CA PRO A 227 4.39 -30.41 0.57
C PRO A 227 3.03 -30.06 1.17
N ILE A 228 2.49 -28.91 0.79
CA ILE A 228 1.18 -28.46 1.29
C ILE A 228 0.06 -29.43 0.95
N LYS A 229 0.12 -30.07 -0.21
CA LYS A 229 -0.83 -31.07 -0.67
C LYS A 229 -1.04 -32.21 0.35
N GLU A 230 -0.03 -32.52 1.16
CA GLU A 230 -0.08 -33.59 2.17
C GLU A 230 -0.70 -33.14 3.51
N GLN A 231 -0.85 -31.82 3.75
CA GLN A 231 -1.25 -31.27 5.02
C GLN A 231 -2.33 -30.18 4.94
N VAL A 232 -2.93 -30.02 3.77
CA VAL A 232 -3.92 -28.97 3.50
C VAL A 232 -5.13 -29.03 4.43
N ASP A 233 -5.53 -30.23 4.88
CA ASP A 233 -6.69 -30.42 5.76
C ASP A 233 -6.36 -30.25 7.25
N THR A 234 -5.12 -29.88 7.60
CA THR A 234 -4.75 -29.62 8.99
C THR A 234 -5.30 -28.25 9.44
N PRO A 235 -5.66 -28.10 10.72
CA PRO A 235 -6.13 -26.81 11.25
C PRO A 235 -5.15 -25.66 10.97
N GLU A 236 -3.85 -25.90 11.07
CA GLU A 236 -2.81 -24.91 10.83
C GLU A 236 -2.83 -24.39 9.38
N ALA A 237 -3.02 -25.29 8.41
CA ALA A 237 -3.12 -24.93 7.00
C ALA A 237 -4.37 -24.10 6.68
N GLN A 238 -5.41 -24.22 7.51
CA GLN A 238 -6.70 -23.51 7.36
C GLN A 238 -6.80 -22.23 8.21
N ASN A 239 -5.74 -21.85 8.93
CA ASN A 239 -5.81 -20.75 9.90
C ASN A 239 -5.71 -19.35 9.29
N GLY A 240 -4.99 -19.16 8.19
CA GLY A 240 -4.67 -17.84 7.65
C GLY A 240 -3.73 -17.05 8.56
N LEU A 241 -3.87 -15.72 8.56
CA LEU A 241 -3.17 -14.82 9.48
C LEU A 241 -4.09 -14.51 10.65
N GLY A 242 -3.79 -15.10 11.82
CA GLY A 242 -4.51 -14.88 13.07
C GLY A 242 -4.13 -13.56 13.74
N CYS A 243 -4.76 -13.28 14.88
CA CYS A 243 -4.49 -12.06 15.66
C CYS A 243 -3.01 -11.93 16.02
N VAL A 244 -2.38 -12.99 16.51
CA VAL A 244 -0.96 -12.98 16.89
C VAL A 244 -0.01 -12.92 15.70
N SER A 245 -0.47 -13.24 14.48
CA SER A 245 0.35 -13.08 13.28
C SER A 245 0.84 -11.63 13.08
N CYS A 246 0.01 -10.65 13.46
CA CYS A 246 0.36 -9.24 13.46
C CYS A 246 0.80 -8.76 14.84
N HIS A 247 0.01 -9.07 15.88
CA HIS A 247 0.18 -8.50 17.20
C HIS A 247 1.36 -9.08 18.01
N SER A 248 1.99 -10.16 17.55
CA SER A 248 3.25 -10.65 18.13
C SER A 248 4.51 -10.21 17.38
N ILE A 249 4.37 -9.41 16.32
CA ILE A 249 5.51 -8.76 15.66
C ILE A 249 6.10 -7.73 16.62
N VAL A 250 7.37 -7.91 16.99
CA VAL A 250 8.06 -7.06 17.96
C VAL A 250 9.02 -6.08 17.28
N HIS A 251 9.45 -6.37 16.06
CA HIS A 251 10.37 -5.54 15.29
C HIS A 251 10.09 -5.67 13.80
N VAL A 252 10.22 -4.56 13.07
CA VAL A 252 10.22 -4.50 11.62
C VAL A 252 11.57 -3.93 11.19
N GLY A 253 12.32 -4.70 10.39
CA GLY A 253 13.72 -4.39 10.09
C GLY A 253 13.89 -3.26 9.08
N SER A 254 12.93 -3.12 8.14
CA SER A 254 13.02 -2.12 7.06
C SER A 254 11.69 -1.89 6.37
N SER A 255 11.65 -0.89 5.47
CA SER A 255 10.56 -0.73 4.50
C SER A 255 10.77 -1.54 3.21
N MET A 256 11.77 -2.43 3.15
CA MET A 256 12.06 -3.24 1.96
C MET A 256 11.04 -4.35 1.73
N GLY A 257 10.22 -4.66 2.72
CA GLY A 257 9.19 -5.67 2.63
C GLY A 257 9.71 -7.08 2.83
N GLN A 258 9.23 -8.05 2.06
CA GLN A 258 9.72 -9.43 2.02
C GLN A 258 9.54 -10.21 3.33
N GLY A 259 8.63 -9.77 4.19
CA GLY A 259 8.47 -10.35 5.52
C GLY A 259 9.59 -9.95 6.49
N ASP A 260 10.27 -8.80 6.31
CA ASP A 260 11.36 -8.37 7.19
C ASP A 260 10.83 -7.91 8.55
N PHE A 261 10.36 -8.88 9.33
CA PHE A 261 9.90 -8.68 10.70
C PHE A 261 10.36 -9.81 11.62
N THR A 262 10.28 -9.54 12.93
CA THR A 262 10.57 -10.51 13.99
C THR A 262 9.31 -10.77 14.80
N ILE A 263 8.92 -12.05 14.91
CA ILE A 263 7.84 -12.52 15.79
C ILE A 263 8.44 -12.99 17.13
N GLU A 264 7.75 -12.64 18.21
CA GLU A 264 8.06 -13.13 19.56
C GLU A 264 6.92 -14.01 20.09
N TYR A 265 7.28 -15.19 20.61
CA TYR A 265 6.38 -16.02 21.40
C TYR A 265 6.39 -15.53 22.86
N PRO A 266 5.33 -14.86 23.35
CA PRO A 266 5.34 -14.26 24.68
C PRO A 266 5.49 -15.30 25.78
N PRO A 267 6.34 -15.07 26.80
CA PRO A 267 6.63 -16.08 27.85
C PRO A 267 5.42 -16.58 28.65
N LEU A 268 4.38 -15.74 28.77
CA LEU A 268 3.17 -16.09 29.53
C LEU A 268 2.03 -16.65 28.66
N HIS A 269 2.24 -16.78 27.35
CA HIS A 269 1.19 -17.26 26.45
C HIS A 269 0.69 -18.67 26.79
N GLN A 270 1.57 -19.55 27.28
CA GLN A 270 1.22 -20.91 27.71
C GLN A 270 0.18 -20.94 28.84
N ILE A 271 0.06 -19.88 29.64
CA ILE A 271 -0.97 -19.76 30.68
C ILE A 271 -2.31 -19.40 30.02
N ALA A 272 -2.30 -18.48 29.08
CA ALA A 272 -3.49 -18.06 28.34
C ALA A 272 -4.08 -19.19 27.49
N SER A 273 -3.24 -19.95 26.79
CA SER A 273 -3.64 -21.07 25.91
C SER A 273 -3.76 -22.44 26.64
N SER A 274 -3.58 -22.47 27.95
CA SER A 274 -3.60 -23.73 28.75
C SER A 274 -4.92 -24.46 28.62
N HIS A 275 -4.87 -25.79 28.43
CA HIS A 275 -6.05 -26.66 28.51
C HIS A 275 -6.68 -26.68 29.92
N ASN A 276 -5.94 -26.29 30.96
CA ASN A 276 -6.46 -26.20 32.32
C ASN A 276 -7.27 -24.90 32.50
N PRO A 277 -8.58 -24.96 32.73
CA PRO A 277 -9.45 -23.80 32.85
C PRO A 277 -9.08 -22.85 34.00
N TRP A 278 -8.39 -23.32 35.03
CA TRP A 278 -7.93 -22.45 36.09
C TRP A 278 -6.80 -21.51 35.66
N PHE A 279 -5.87 -21.99 34.86
CA PHE A 279 -4.79 -21.15 34.33
C PHE A 279 -5.34 -20.09 33.34
N ARG A 280 -6.27 -20.46 32.48
CA ARG A 280 -6.95 -19.48 31.59
C ARG A 280 -7.72 -18.41 32.38
N LYS A 281 -8.47 -18.82 33.42
CA LYS A 281 -9.18 -17.87 34.30
C LYS A 281 -8.22 -16.97 35.06
N LEU A 282 -7.08 -17.49 35.49
CA LEU A 282 -6.04 -16.70 36.15
C LEU A 282 -5.45 -15.67 35.21
N ASP A 283 -5.10 -16.06 33.98
CA ASP A 283 -4.59 -15.15 32.95
C ASP A 283 -5.60 -14.05 32.59
N SER A 284 -6.86 -14.43 32.36
CA SER A 284 -7.95 -13.47 32.08
C SER A 284 -8.14 -12.51 33.26
N PHE A 285 -8.13 -13.00 34.49
CA PHE A 285 -8.23 -12.16 35.69
C PHE A 285 -7.06 -11.17 35.81
N LEU A 286 -5.82 -11.64 35.61
CA LEU A 286 -4.62 -10.80 35.70
C LEU A 286 -4.59 -9.73 34.58
N THR A 287 -4.99 -10.11 33.39
CA THR A 287 -5.11 -9.19 32.24
C THR A 287 -6.19 -8.13 32.49
N TYR A 288 -7.33 -8.52 33.04
CA TYR A 288 -8.41 -7.59 33.39
C TYR A 288 -8.03 -6.66 34.54
N LEU A 289 -7.35 -7.20 35.56
CA LEU A 289 -6.87 -6.44 36.73
C LEU A 289 -5.86 -5.38 36.31
N ASN A 290 -4.92 -5.73 35.42
CA ASN A 290 -3.93 -4.78 34.88
C ASN A 290 -3.65 -5.08 33.39
N PRO A 291 -4.40 -4.47 32.45
CA PRO A 291 -4.27 -4.74 31.03
C PRO A 291 -2.99 -4.16 30.39
N GLU A 292 -2.19 -3.36 31.11
CA GLU A 292 -1.03 -2.69 30.53
C GLU A 292 0.09 -3.63 30.03
N PRO A 293 0.46 -4.73 30.73
CA PRO A 293 1.41 -5.70 30.20
C PRO A 293 0.92 -6.36 28.91
N HIS A 294 -0.36 -6.76 28.86
CA HIS A 294 -1.01 -7.31 27.67
C HIS A 294 -0.94 -6.30 26.50
N ARG A 295 -1.34 -5.06 26.76
CA ARG A 295 -1.29 -4.00 25.75
C ARG A 295 0.12 -3.76 25.21
N ARG A 296 1.15 -3.75 26.05
CA ARG A 296 2.55 -3.57 25.63
C ARG A 296 3.11 -4.76 24.87
N THR A 297 2.63 -5.96 25.15
CA THR A 297 3.00 -7.17 24.42
C THR A 297 2.44 -7.15 23.00
N PHE A 298 1.14 -6.88 22.85
CA PHE A 298 0.43 -7.05 21.60
C PHE A 298 0.18 -5.75 20.81
N MET A 299 0.52 -4.56 21.37
CA MET A 299 0.38 -3.26 20.69
C MET A 299 1.71 -2.51 20.76
N LYS A 300 2.60 -2.77 19.80
CA LYS A 300 3.89 -2.10 19.70
C LYS A 300 3.75 -0.63 19.27
N ALA A 301 4.83 0.14 19.40
CA ALA A 301 4.82 1.59 19.11
C ALA A 301 4.42 1.88 17.66
N PHE A 302 4.96 1.13 16.70
CA PHE A 302 4.64 1.27 15.28
C PHE A 302 3.16 1.03 14.95
N MET A 303 2.47 0.10 15.65
CA MET A 303 1.01 -0.09 15.50
C MET A 303 0.23 1.09 16.08
N ARG A 304 0.64 1.61 17.25
CA ARG A 304 -0.02 2.74 17.89
C ARG A 304 0.16 4.06 17.14
N GLN A 305 1.17 4.15 16.29
CA GLN A 305 1.53 5.32 15.47
C GLN A 305 1.03 5.20 14.04
N ASP A 306 0.28 4.13 13.71
CA ASP A 306 -0.20 3.84 12.35
C ASP A 306 0.93 3.87 11.30
N SER A 307 2.10 3.29 11.64
CA SER A 307 3.29 3.29 10.77
C SER A 307 3.06 2.46 9.51
N PRO A 308 3.08 3.04 8.33
CA PRO A 308 2.89 2.32 7.06
C PRO A 308 3.98 1.27 6.79
N GLU A 309 5.18 1.47 7.34
CA GLU A 309 6.30 0.53 7.27
C GLU A 309 5.95 -0.84 7.89
N PHE A 310 5.06 -0.87 8.88
CA PHE A 310 4.53 -2.12 9.41
C PHE A 310 3.74 -2.89 8.35
N CYS A 311 2.86 -2.22 7.62
CA CYS A 311 2.10 -2.83 6.52
C CYS A 311 3.03 -3.23 5.36
N ALA A 312 4.05 -2.41 5.08
CA ALA A 312 5.04 -2.65 4.03
C ALA A 312 5.78 -3.97 4.20
N SER A 313 5.96 -4.46 5.44
CA SER A 313 6.64 -5.73 5.70
C SER A 313 6.06 -6.92 4.91
N CYS A 314 4.74 -6.89 4.60
CA CYS A 314 4.04 -7.87 3.77
C CYS A 314 3.48 -7.29 2.46
N HIS A 315 3.21 -5.98 2.39
CA HIS A 315 2.63 -5.32 1.22
C HIS A 315 3.67 -4.64 0.29
N LYS A 316 4.91 -5.11 0.37
CA LYS A 316 5.99 -4.86 -0.58
C LYS A 316 6.83 -6.12 -0.68
N VAL A 317 7.05 -6.61 -1.89
CA VAL A 317 7.79 -7.86 -2.11
C VAL A 317 8.72 -7.74 -3.32
N HIS A 318 9.74 -8.59 -3.34
CA HIS A 318 10.62 -8.80 -4.48
C HIS A 318 10.93 -10.29 -4.63
N LEU A 319 11.33 -10.68 -5.83
CA LEU A 319 11.84 -11.99 -6.16
C LEU A 319 13.35 -11.88 -6.39
N ASP A 320 14.11 -12.94 -6.13
CA ASP A 320 15.53 -12.99 -6.46
C ASP A 320 15.94 -14.44 -6.73
N GLN A 321 17.17 -14.68 -7.11
CA GLN A 321 17.73 -15.96 -7.56
C GLN A 321 17.30 -17.19 -6.74
N PRO A 322 17.25 -17.18 -5.40
CA PRO A 322 16.81 -18.32 -4.61
C PRO A 322 15.36 -18.76 -4.83
N VAL A 323 14.51 -17.87 -5.37
CA VAL A 323 13.08 -18.12 -5.57
C VAL A 323 12.74 -18.27 -7.06
N ASN A 324 13.26 -17.36 -7.90
CA ASN A 324 12.91 -17.30 -9.31
C ASN A 324 13.98 -17.89 -10.25
N HIS A 325 15.14 -18.32 -9.73
CA HIS A 325 16.28 -18.82 -10.50
C HIS A 325 16.73 -17.89 -11.63
N TYR A 326 16.58 -16.57 -11.42
CA TYR A 326 16.88 -15.57 -12.43
C TYR A 326 17.63 -14.39 -11.83
N ARG A 327 16.95 -13.36 -11.37
CA ARG A 327 17.53 -12.15 -10.77
C ARG A 327 16.50 -11.44 -9.91
N TRP A 328 16.94 -10.38 -9.25
CA TRP A 328 16.04 -9.51 -8.53
C TRP A 328 14.99 -8.90 -9.46
N LEU A 329 13.72 -9.02 -9.07
CA LEU A 329 12.55 -8.45 -9.72
C LEU A 329 11.64 -7.86 -8.65
N ARG A 330 11.23 -6.60 -8.85
CA ARG A 330 10.22 -5.99 -7.99
C ARG A 330 8.88 -6.73 -8.18
N GLY A 331 8.29 -7.20 -7.10
CA GLY A 331 6.90 -7.65 -7.02
C GLY A 331 5.92 -6.48 -6.83
N PHE A 332 4.74 -6.76 -6.31
CA PHE A 332 3.83 -5.67 -5.96
C PHE A 332 4.43 -4.79 -4.85
N ASN A 333 4.11 -3.49 -4.88
CA ASN A 333 4.75 -2.50 -4.04
C ASN A 333 3.78 -1.35 -3.75
N GLU A 334 2.99 -1.51 -2.70
CA GLU A 334 2.03 -0.49 -2.30
C GLU A 334 2.70 0.64 -1.50
N TYR A 335 3.80 0.32 -0.79
CA TYR A 335 4.43 1.26 0.12
C TYR A 335 5.17 2.40 -0.59
N ASP A 336 6.07 2.09 -1.54
CA ASP A 336 6.88 3.13 -2.18
C ASP A 336 6.00 4.08 -3.00
N ASN A 337 4.94 3.53 -3.62
CA ASN A 337 3.96 4.32 -4.35
C ASN A 337 3.17 5.24 -3.42
N TRP A 338 2.76 4.74 -2.25
CA TRP A 338 2.13 5.57 -1.22
C TRP A 338 3.10 6.62 -0.70
N GLN A 339 4.34 6.26 -0.38
CA GLN A 339 5.36 7.17 0.14
C GLN A 339 5.62 8.35 -0.81
N ALA A 340 5.71 8.07 -2.11
CA ALA A 340 5.93 9.09 -3.15
C ALA A 340 4.67 9.91 -3.48
N SER A 341 3.48 9.53 -3.01
CA SER A 341 2.22 10.19 -3.34
C SER A 341 1.95 11.45 -2.51
N GLY A 342 1.06 12.30 -3.02
CA GLY A 342 0.51 13.41 -2.24
C GLY A 342 -0.40 12.96 -1.10
N VAL A 343 -0.93 11.71 -1.15
CA VAL A 343 -1.77 11.14 -0.08
C VAL A 343 -0.95 10.88 1.18
N SER A 344 0.30 10.47 1.05
CA SER A 344 1.21 10.30 2.19
C SER A 344 1.63 11.63 2.83
N GLY A 345 1.54 12.73 2.08
CA GLY A 345 2.14 14.02 2.46
C GLY A 345 3.67 14.02 2.41
N GLN A 346 4.30 13.05 1.74
CA GLN A 346 5.77 12.93 1.64
C GLN A 346 6.31 13.23 0.23
N GLY A 347 5.47 13.10 -0.81
CA GLY A 347 5.83 13.39 -2.20
C GLY A 347 5.42 14.80 -2.63
N ALA A 348 6.34 15.57 -3.20
CA ALA A 348 6.14 16.97 -3.60
C ALA A 348 5.57 17.17 -5.01
N ARG A 349 5.40 16.11 -5.83
CA ARG A 349 5.15 16.23 -7.28
C ARG A 349 3.80 15.65 -7.73
N SER A 350 2.94 15.24 -6.81
CA SER A 350 1.64 14.65 -7.12
C SER A 350 0.67 15.67 -7.74
N PHE A 351 -0.30 15.17 -8.51
CA PHE A 351 -1.41 15.98 -9.03
C PHE A 351 -2.58 16.09 -8.03
N TYR A 352 -2.51 15.39 -6.90
CA TYR A 352 -3.56 15.39 -5.89
C TYR A 352 -2.95 15.38 -4.49
N TYR A 353 -3.47 16.25 -3.63
CA TYR A 353 -3.14 16.32 -2.21
C TYR A 353 -4.44 16.40 -1.42
N PRO A 354 -4.69 15.48 -0.48
CA PRO A 354 -5.81 15.61 0.45
C PRO A 354 -5.53 16.73 1.48
N ASP A 355 -6.58 17.21 2.14
CA ASP A 355 -6.45 18.22 3.20
C ASP A 355 -5.57 17.73 4.37
N LYS A 356 -5.57 16.43 4.61
CA LYS A 356 -4.72 15.78 5.61
C LYS A 356 -4.10 14.52 5.00
N PRO A 357 -2.79 14.30 5.21
CA PRO A 357 -2.16 13.05 4.83
C PRO A 357 -2.88 11.84 5.43
N ALA A 358 -2.86 10.72 4.71
CA ALA A 358 -3.48 9.48 5.14
C ALA A 358 -2.48 8.32 5.06
N THR A 359 -2.55 7.42 6.04
CA THR A 359 -1.79 6.18 6.11
C THR A 359 -2.62 5.00 5.56
N CYS A 360 -2.00 3.82 5.48
CA CYS A 360 -2.69 2.59 5.07
C CYS A 360 -3.90 2.29 5.97
N SER A 361 -3.75 2.44 7.28
CA SER A 361 -4.81 2.18 8.27
C SER A 361 -5.99 3.14 8.14
N ASN A 362 -5.78 4.40 7.72
CA ASN A 362 -6.89 5.35 7.57
C ASN A 362 -7.90 4.91 6.50
N CYS A 363 -7.44 4.20 5.46
CA CYS A 363 -8.30 3.69 4.39
C CYS A 363 -8.75 2.25 4.63
N HIS A 364 -7.80 1.35 4.97
CA HIS A 364 -8.06 -0.09 5.07
C HIS A 364 -8.47 -0.55 6.48
N MET A 365 -8.30 0.27 7.49
CA MET A 365 -8.72 0.04 8.88
C MET A 365 -9.39 1.30 9.45
N PRO A 366 -10.44 1.86 8.82
CA PRO A 366 -11.06 3.10 9.28
C PRO A 366 -11.51 2.96 10.74
N LEU A 367 -11.48 4.07 11.47
CA LEU A 367 -11.98 4.11 12.84
C LEU A 367 -13.51 3.95 12.85
N ILE A 368 -13.98 3.03 13.69
CA ILE A 368 -15.39 2.75 13.91
C ILE A 368 -15.73 2.78 15.40
N ALA A 369 -16.96 3.12 15.73
CA ALA A 369 -17.45 3.11 17.11
C ALA A 369 -17.54 1.67 17.65
N SER A 370 -17.03 1.44 18.86
CA SER A 370 -17.06 0.12 19.52
C SER A 370 -16.96 0.25 21.04
N SER A 371 -17.57 -0.69 21.73
CA SER A 371 -17.41 -0.92 23.18
C SER A 371 -16.31 -1.92 23.51
N ASP A 372 -15.49 -2.32 22.55
CA ASP A 372 -14.37 -3.24 22.74
C ASP A 372 -13.46 -2.77 23.89
N PRO A 373 -12.96 -3.67 24.78
CA PRO A 373 -12.06 -3.27 25.87
C PRO A 373 -10.78 -2.57 25.42
N GLY A 374 -10.35 -2.77 24.17
CA GLY A 374 -9.20 -2.10 23.54
C GLY A 374 -9.53 -0.74 22.92
N ASN A 375 -10.77 -0.26 23.00
CA ASN A 375 -11.17 1.00 22.38
C ASN A 375 -10.36 2.18 22.89
N LYS A 376 -10.19 3.20 22.03
CA LYS A 376 -9.63 4.50 22.38
C LYS A 376 -10.71 5.55 22.10
N ASN A 377 -11.22 6.18 23.16
CA ASN A 377 -12.31 7.15 23.08
C ASN A 377 -13.59 6.60 22.37
N GLY A 378 -13.94 5.34 22.64
CA GLY A 378 -15.09 4.69 22.03
C GLY A 378 -14.88 4.23 20.58
N MET A 379 -13.66 4.26 20.07
CA MET A 379 -13.33 3.91 18.69
C MET A 379 -12.27 2.80 18.62
N ILE A 380 -12.38 1.95 17.61
CA ILE A 380 -11.36 0.96 17.22
C ILE A 380 -11.05 1.07 15.74
N HIS A 381 -9.88 0.60 15.32
CA HIS A 381 -9.61 0.34 13.91
C HIS A 381 -10.40 -0.87 13.41
N SER A 382 -11.07 -0.74 12.27
CA SER A 382 -11.78 -1.87 11.65
C SER A 382 -10.80 -2.95 11.21
N HIS A 383 -11.08 -4.21 11.54
CA HIS A 383 -10.32 -5.37 11.11
C HIS A 383 -10.98 -6.13 9.95
N ARG A 384 -11.92 -5.50 9.23
CA ARG A 384 -12.46 -6.03 7.98
C ARG A 384 -11.48 -5.92 6.81
N PHE A 385 -10.54 -4.98 6.87
CA PHE A 385 -9.55 -4.70 5.82
C PHE A 385 -10.20 -4.62 4.43
N PRO A 386 -11.16 -3.71 4.20
CA PRO A 386 -11.80 -3.58 2.90
C PRO A 386 -10.74 -3.21 1.85
N ALA A 387 -10.74 -3.97 0.76
CA ALA A 387 -9.83 -3.83 -0.37
C ALA A 387 -10.50 -4.39 -1.63
N ALA A 388 -9.75 -4.87 -2.61
CA ALA A 388 -10.28 -5.28 -3.89
C ALA A 388 -10.46 -6.81 -4.03
N ASN A 389 -10.89 -7.53 -2.99
CA ASN A 389 -11.15 -8.97 -3.11
C ASN A 389 -12.65 -9.29 -2.97
N THR A 390 -13.35 -9.37 -4.10
CA THR A 390 -14.75 -9.81 -4.18
C THR A 390 -14.89 -11.32 -4.36
N ALA A 391 -13.82 -12.04 -4.73
CA ALA A 391 -13.90 -13.47 -5.07
C ALA A 391 -14.04 -14.35 -3.83
N VAL A 392 -13.17 -14.17 -2.83
CA VAL A 392 -13.14 -15.04 -1.64
C VAL A 392 -14.44 -14.92 -0.83
N PRO A 393 -14.93 -13.71 -0.47
CA PRO A 393 -16.22 -13.61 0.23
C PRO A 393 -17.39 -14.12 -0.62
N PHE A 394 -17.36 -13.98 -1.95
CA PHE A 394 -18.37 -14.54 -2.82
C PHE A 394 -18.39 -16.08 -2.75
N VAL A 395 -17.23 -16.74 -2.91
CA VAL A 395 -17.09 -18.20 -2.87
C VAL A 395 -17.46 -18.74 -1.49
N ASN A 396 -17.08 -18.04 -0.43
CA ASN A 396 -17.39 -18.42 0.97
C ASN A 396 -18.83 -18.04 1.39
N LYS A 397 -19.62 -17.43 0.50
CA LYS A 397 -20.99 -16.98 0.79
C LYS A 397 -21.06 -15.97 1.95
N ASP A 398 -20.00 -15.21 2.17
CA ASP A 398 -19.96 -14.11 3.14
C ASP A 398 -20.53 -12.82 2.52
N ALA A 399 -21.84 -12.69 2.58
CA ALA A 399 -22.56 -11.56 1.99
C ALA A 399 -22.25 -10.22 2.69
N GLU A 400 -21.85 -10.24 3.96
CA GLU A 400 -21.50 -9.03 4.71
C GLU A 400 -20.16 -8.47 4.25
N GLN A 401 -19.13 -9.31 4.19
CA GLN A 401 -17.82 -8.91 3.71
C GLN A 401 -17.84 -8.52 2.23
N LEU A 402 -18.60 -9.24 1.41
CA LEU A 402 -18.77 -8.90 -0.01
C LEU A 402 -19.37 -7.49 -0.18
N ARG A 403 -20.47 -7.19 0.52
CA ARG A 403 -21.06 -5.85 0.49
C ARG A 403 -20.12 -4.76 0.98
N ALA A 404 -19.38 -5.00 2.07
CA ALA A 404 -18.40 -4.04 2.58
C ALA A 404 -17.29 -3.76 1.55
N THR A 405 -16.83 -4.80 0.85
CA THR A 405 -15.83 -4.69 -0.23
C THR A 405 -16.38 -3.89 -1.41
N GLU A 406 -17.60 -4.19 -1.87
CA GLU A 406 -18.23 -3.46 -2.99
C GLU A 406 -18.49 -1.99 -2.65
N GLN A 407 -18.94 -1.70 -1.44
CA GLN A 407 -19.12 -0.33 -0.96
C GLN A 407 -17.82 0.45 -0.93
N PHE A 408 -16.73 -0.20 -0.47
CA PHE A 408 -15.39 0.39 -0.48
C PHE A 408 -14.94 0.70 -1.91
N LEU A 409 -15.08 -0.24 -2.83
CA LEU A 409 -14.70 -0.08 -4.23
C LEU A 409 -15.48 1.06 -4.94
N LYS A 410 -16.76 1.24 -4.57
CA LYS A 410 -17.66 2.27 -5.13
C LYS A 410 -17.64 3.60 -4.37
N SER A 411 -16.73 3.82 -3.43
CA SER A 411 -16.75 4.99 -2.53
C SER A 411 -16.22 6.30 -3.16
N GLY A 412 -16.05 6.35 -4.49
CA GLY A 412 -15.64 7.55 -5.21
C GLY A 412 -14.12 7.77 -5.23
N PHE A 413 -13.33 6.74 -4.98
CA PHE A 413 -11.88 6.78 -5.16
C PHE A 413 -11.48 6.92 -6.64
N ILE A 414 -12.36 6.51 -7.55
CA ILE A 414 -12.19 6.53 -8.98
C ILE A 414 -13.42 7.14 -9.62
N THR A 415 -13.19 7.94 -10.66
CA THR A 415 -14.25 8.50 -11.50
C THR A 415 -13.97 8.23 -12.97
N VAL A 416 -15.03 8.14 -13.76
CA VAL A 416 -14.99 8.06 -15.22
C VAL A 416 -15.69 9.31 -15.77
N ASP A 417 -15.13 9.91 -16.80
CA ASP A 417 -15.73 11.04 -17.51
C ASP A 417 -15.62 10.84 -19.04
N LEU A 418 -16.67 11.11 -19.80
CA LEU A 418 -16.64 11.21 -21.23
C LEU A 418 -16.39 12.68 -21.59
N PHE A 419 -15.15 13.02 -21.93
CA PHE A 419 -14.74 14.43 -21.88
C PHE A 419 -14.61 15.10 -23.23
N ALA A 420 -13.88 14.51 -24.19
CA ALA A 420 -13.55 15.17 -25.44
C ALA A 420 -13.92 14.34 -26.65
N ALA A 421 -14.19 15.01 -27.76
CA ALA A 421 -14.32 14.40 -29.07
C ALA A 421 -13.44 15.14 -30.09
N THR A 422 -12.75 14.38 -30.96
CA THR A 422 -11.94 14.90 -32.07
C THR A 422 -12.31 14.17 -33.35
N PRO A 423 -12.26 14.85 -34.55
CA PRO A 423 -12.48 14.16 -35.82
C PRO A 423 -11.32 13.20 -36.09
N VAL A 424 -11.63 12.00 -36.59
CA VAL A 424 -10.64 11.08 -37.15
C VAL A 424 -10.49 11.40 -38.62
N GLU A 425 -9.73 12.44 -38.90
CA GLU A 425 -9.29 12.74 -40.27
C GLU A 425 -7.90 12.11 -40.49
N GLU A 426 -7.59 11.65 -41.69
CA GLU A 426 -6.21 11.27 -42.01
C GLU A 426 -5.31 12.44 -41.71
N SER A 427 -4.51 12.36 -40.68
CA SER A 427 -3.66 13.47 -40.25
C SER A 427 -2.61 13.70 -41.32
N LYS A 428 -2.70 14.82 -42.03
CA LYS A 428 -1.68 15.31 -42.95
C LYS A 428 -0.51 15.96 -42.20
N GLY A 429 -0.56 16.07 -40.88
CA GLY A 429 0.47 16.65 -40.02
C GLY A 429 1.61 15.69 -39.76
N GLN A 430 2.84 16.18 -39.79
CA GLN A 430 4.00 15.40 -39.32
C GLN A 430 3.85 15.16 -37.82
N THR A 431 3.74 13.88 -37.41
CA THR A 431 3.82 13.48 -36.04
C THR A 431 5.30 13.26 -35.71
N GLU A 432 5.89 14.14 -34.92
CA GLU A 432 7.26 13.97 -34.43
C GLU A 432 7.23 13.14 -33.16
N MET A 433 7.92 12.01 -33.19
CA MET A 433 8.22 11.23 -31.99
C MET A 433 9.63 11.58 -31.53
N ARG A 434 9.73 12.30 -30.41
CA ARG A 434 11.02 12.68 -29.83
C ARG A 434 11.35 11.73 -28.70
N ARG A 435 12.48 11.00 -28.79
CA ARG A 435 13.07 10.29 -27.65
C ARG A 435 13.70 11.32 -26.74
N ARG A 436 13.38 11.24 -25.44
CA ARG A 436 14.06 12.05 -24.43
C ARG A 436 15.53 11.62 -24.34
N GLY A 437 16.42 12.61 -24.15
CA GLY A 437 17.88 12.36 -24.02
C GLY A 437 18.18 11.41 -22.84
N ASN A 438 19.20 10.58 -23.05
CA ASN A 438 19.63 9.50 -22.17
C ASN A 438 20.40 9.98 -20.92
N ASP A 439 19.95 10.99 -20.20
CA ASP A 439 20.64 11.43 -18.97
C ASP A 439 20.38 10.53 -17.75
N SER A 440 19.52 9.54 -17.89
CA SER A 440 19.26 8.54 -16.87
C SER A 440 19.06 7.17 -17.50
N PRO A 441 19.58 6.09 -16.91
CA PRO A 441 19.29 4.74 -17.39
C PRO A 441 17.79 4.51 -17.34
N ALA A 442 17.25 3.84 -18.37
CA ALA A 442 15.83 3.49 -18.41
C ALA A 442 15.48 2.60 -17.19
N LEU A 443 14.68 3.12 -16.30
CA LEU A 443 14.30 2.48 -15.04
C LEU A 443 12.93 1.84 -15.19
N ALA A 444 12.81 0.80 -16.02
CA ALA A 444 11.59 0.01 -16.05
C ALA A 444 11.57 -0.91 -14.83
N SER A 445 10.74 -0.59 -13.85
CA SER A 445 10.33 -1.54 -12.84
C SER A 445 9.35 -2.54 -13.44
N THR A 446 9.50 -3.82 -13.13
CA THR A 446 8.61 -4.87 -13.63
C THR A 446 7.16 -4.76 -13.12
N PHE A 447 6.93 -4.07 -12.01
CA PHE A 447 5.61 -3.95 -11.38
C PHE A 447 5.26 -2.52 -10.96
N ALA A 448 6.24 -1.66 -10.84
CA ALA A 448 6.03 -0.27 -10.49
C ALA A 448 6.43 0.60 -11.67
N VAL A 449 5.44 1.11 -12.35
CA VAL A 449 5.60 2.32 -13.14
C VAL A 449 5.62 3.43 -12.12
N GLY A 450 6.82 3.78 -11.64
CA GLY A 450 6.99 4.88 -10.69
C GLY A 450 6.84 6.22 -11.36
N GLU A 451 6.89 7.27 -10.56
CA GLU A 451 6.95 8.66 -11.04
C GLU A 451 8.14 8.92 -11.99
N GLU A 452 9.10 8.01 -12.01
CA GLU A 452 10.25 7.98 -12.92
C GLU A 452 9.87 7.63 -14.36
N SER A 453 8.75 6.93 -14.58
CA SER A 453 8.24 6.59 -15.90
C SER A 453 7.73 7.81 -16.67
N GLU A 454 7.34 8.87 -15.99
CA GLU A 454 6.99 10.15 -16.64
C GLU A 454 8.15 10.72 -17.47
N GLN A 455 9.38 10.29 -17.20
CA GLN A 455 10.57 10.88 -17.81
C GLN A 455 11.24 10.02 -18.91
N THR A 456 10.82 8.75 -19.08
CA THR A 456 11.58 7.80 -19.91
C THR A 456 10.90 7.39 -21.23
N GLY A 457 9.61 7.64 -21.38
CA GLY A 457 8.86 7.32 -22.60
C GLY A 457 9.09 8.29 -23.77
N PRO A 458 8.82 7.89 -25.01
CA PRO A 458 8.78 8.80 -26.12
C PRO A 458 7.64 9.82 -25.92
N VAL A 459 7.85 11.06 -26.37
CA VAL A 459 6.81 12.08 -26.41
C VAL A 459 6.32 12.26 -27.85
N VAL A 460 5.02 12.52 -27.98
CA VAL A 460 4.37 12.82 -29.26
C VAL A 460 4.15 14.32 -29.34
N LEU A 461 4.71 14.94 -30.37
CA LEU A 461 4.54 16.35 -30.68
C LEU A 461 3.57 16.47 -31.86
N ARG A 462 2.29 16.62 -31.54
CA ARG A 462 1.22 16.83 -32.49
C ARG A 462 0.31 17.92 -31.95
N GLU A 463 0.23 19.04 -32.68
CA GLU A 463 -0.65 20.13 -32.31
C GLU A 463 -2.13 19.69 -32.29
N VAL A 464 -2.88 20.20 -31.33
CA VAL A 464 -4.33 19.99 -31.24
C VAL A 464 -5.02 20.95 -32.19
N ASP A 465 -5.67 20.42 -33.24
CA ASP A 465 -6.40 21.23 -34.21
C ASP A 465 -7.88 21.39 -33.81
N LYS A 466 -8.67 20.33 -33.95
CA LYS A 466 -10.12 20.37 -33.74
C LYS A 466 -10.50 19.50 -32.53
N VAL A 467 -11.13 20.12 -31.55
CA VAL A 467 -11.66 19.39 -30.36
C VAL A 467 -12.97 20.00 -29.90
N ALA A 468 -13.94 19.16 -29.61
CA ALA A 468 -15.16 19.51 -28.88
C ALA A 468 -15.04 19.00 -27.46
N ALA A 469 -14.93 19.88 -26.46
CA ALA A 469 -14.79 19.51 -25.06
C ALA A 469 -15.31 20.63 -24.13
N PRO A 470 -16.02 20.31 -23.05
CA PRO A 470 -16.59 18.98 -22.68
C PRO A 470 -17.68 18.55 -23.67
N ILE A 471 -17.76 17.24 -24.00
CA ILE A 471 -18.71 16.75 -25.05
C ILE A 471 -20.18 16.85 -24.65
N ASP A 472 -20.49 16.92 -23.40
CA ASP A 472 -21.85 17.10 -22.85
C ASP A 472 -22.32 18.55 -22.85
N THR A 473 -21.53 19.44 -23.48
CA THR A 473 -21.92 20.85 -23.60
C THR A 473 -22.99 21.01 -24.66
N PRO A 474 -24.05 21.82 -24.41
CA PRO A 474 -25.07 22.10 -25.39
C PRO A 474 -24.46 22.66 -26.71
N GLY A 475 -24.85 22.06 -27.85
CA GLY A 475 -24.37 22.44 -29.18
C GLY A 475 -23.29 21.52 -29.75
N VAL A 476 -22.69 20.63 -28.99
CA VAL A 476 -21.85 19.55 -29.52
C VAL A 476 -22.70 18.58 -30.35
N ARG A 477 -22.27 18.29 -31.57
CA ARG A 477 -22.99 17.42 -32.53
C ARG A 477 -22.01 16.54 -33.27
N PHE A 478 -22.48 15.34 -33.68
CA PHE A 478 -21.75 14.42 -34.53
C PHE A 478 -22.39 14.33 -35.89
N GLN A 479 -21.55 14.36 -36.93
CA GLN A 479 -22.03 14.26 -38.30
C GLN A 479 -22.21 12.80 -38.73
N PRO A 480 -23.40 12.41 -39.23
CA PRO A 480 -23.59 11.09 -39.79
C PRO A 480 -22.65 10.82 -40.97
N GLY A 481 -22.09 9.63 -41.05
CA GLY A 481 -21.14 9.22 -42.10
C GLY A 481 -19.67 9.58 -41.79
N THR A 482 -19.35 10.09 -40.61
CA THR A 482 -17.99 10.39 -40.13
C THR A 482 -17.56 9.44 -39.01
N THR A 483 -16.26 9.41 -38.70
CA THR A 483 -15.71 8.75 -37.52
C THR A 483 -15.16 9.80 -36.57
N VAL A 484 -15.51 9.71 -35.32
CA VAL A 484 -15.01 10.58 -34.24
C VAL A 484 -14.21 9.77 -33.24
N ARG A 485 -13.17 10.37 -32.67
CA ARG A 485 -12.46 9.81 -31.51
C ARG A 485 -13.09 10.39 -30.26
N ILE A 486 -13.50 9.55 -29.32
CA ILE A 486 -14.02 9.91 -28.02
C ILE A 486 -12.96 9.64 -26.98
N ASP A 487 -12.66 10.65 -26.15
CA ASP A 487 -11.74 10.53 -25.04
C ASP A 487 -12.52 10.33 -23.73
N ALA A 488 -12.34 9.15 -23.11
CA ALA A 488 -12.81 8.85 -21.76
C ALA A 488 -11.66 9.03 -20.77
N VAL A 489 -11.92 9.67 -19.64
CA VAL A 489 -10.93 9.97 -18.61
C VAL A 489 -11.23 9.14 -17.37
N VAL A 490 -10.28 8.33 -16.94
CA VAL A 490 -10.33 7.59 -15.66
C VAL A 490 -9.42 8.29 -14.66
N ARG A 491 -9.98 8.79 -13.58
CA ARG A 491 -9.30 9.62 -12.59
C ARG A 491 -9.23 8.94 -11.23
N THR A 492 -8.04 8.83 -10.65
CA THR A 492 -7.85 8.37 -9.26
C THR A 492 -7.85 9.56 -8.31
N ARG A 493 -8.60 9.43 -7.20
CA ARG A 493 -8.62 10.41 -6.10
C ARG A 493 -8.59 9.67 -4.77
N LYS A 494 -7.82 10.17 -3.80
CA LYS A 494 -7.69 9.56 -2.46
C LYS A 494 -7.09 8.14 -2.44
N ILE A 495 -6.59 7.63 -3.56
CA ILE A 495 -5.83 6.38 -3.62
C ILE A 495 -4.37 6.72 -3.39
N GLY A 496 -3.74 6.08 -2.40
CA GLY A 496 -2.35 6.33 -2.04
C GLY A 496 -1.33 5.50 -2.81
N HIS A 497 -1.76 4.50 -3.57
CA HIS A 497 -0.92 3.62 -4.38
C HIS A 497 -1.43 3.55 -5.81
N PHE A 498 -0.74 2.81 -6.68
CA PHE A 498 -1.22 2.62 -8.05
C PHE A 498 -2.62 1.98 -8.08
N PHE A 499 -3.41 2.38 -9.05
CA PHE A 499 -4.67 1.72 -9.35
C PHE A 499 -4.57 0.91 -10.66
N PRO A 500 -5.02 -0.34 -10.63
CA PRO A 500 -5.36 -1.16 -9.47
C PRO A 500 -4.11 -1.55 -8.67
N GLY A 501 -4.27 -1.77 -7.35
CA GLY A 501 -3.21 -2.26 -6.47
C GLY A 501 -3.27 -3.77 -6.23
N GLY A 502 -2.24 -4.32 -5.59
CA GLY A 502 -2.15 -5.73 -5.22
C GLY A 502 -1.75 -6.65 -6.38
N THR A 503 -2.52 -7.70 -6.61
CA THR A 503 -2.19 -8.79 -7.55
C THR A 503 -2.56 -8.44 -9.00
N VAL A 504 -1.92 -7.42 -9.55
CA VAL A 504 -2.21 -6.80 -10.85
C VAL A 504 -2.07 -7.70 -12.09
N ASP A 505 -1.58 -8.91 -11.91
CA ASP A 505 -1.46 -9.97 -12.91
C ASP A 505 -2.63 -10.96 -12.91
N ALA A 506 -3.54 -10.92 -11.95
CA ALA A 506 -4.52 -11.98 -11.71
C ALA A 506 -5.98 -11.56 -11.88
N PHE A 507 -6.29 -10.29 -12.01
CA PHE A 507 -7.65 -9.79 -12.09
C PHE A 507 -7.93 -9.10 -13.41
N ASP A 508 -9.22 -8.92 -13.74
CA ASP A 508 -9.67 -8.08 -14.83
C ASP A 508 -10.12 -6.72 -14.27
N VAL A 509 -9.47 -5.66 -14.71
CA VAL A 509 -9.96 -4.28 -14.58
C VAL A 509 -9.90 -3.66 -15.95
N TRP A 510 -11.06 -3.24 -16.47
CA TRP A 510 -11.14 -2.72 -17.84
C TRP A 510 -12.17 -1.61 -17.98
N LEU A 511 -11.93 -0.74 -18.94
CA LEU A 511 -12.90 0.28 -19.34
C LEU A 511 -13.77 -0.27 -20.49
N GLU A 512 -15.06 -0.42 -20.25
CA GLU A 512 -16.08 -0.72 -21.23
C GLU A 512 -16.61 0.59 -21.81
N PHE A 513 -16.71 0.66 -23.15
CA PHE A 513 -17.33 1.78 -23.87
C PHE A 513 -18.41 1.26 -24.80
N LYS A 514 -19.59 1.89 -24.77
CA LYS A 514 -20.73 1.55 -25.62
C LYS A 514 -21.38 2.80 -26.18
N ALA A 515 -21.69 2.77 -27.46
CA ALA A 515 -22.44 3.83 -28.15
C ALA A 515 -23.72 3.28 -28.76
N LEU A 516 -24.83 3.95 -28.53
CA LEU A 516 -26.17 3.56 -29.00
C LEU A 516 -26.82 4.72 -29.75
N ASP A 517 -27.49 4.43 -30.87
CA ASP A 517 -28.37 5.42 -31.52
C ASP A 517 -29.73 5.54 -30.79
N ALA A 518 -30.57 6.49 -31.22
CA ALA A 518 -31.89 6.70 -30.58
C ALA A 518 -32.85 5.50 -30.66
N ASN A 519 -32.61 4.57 -31.58
CA ASN A 519 -33.39 3.33 -31.71
C ASN A 519 -32.78 2.17 -30.90
N GLY A 520 -31.73 2.41 -30.14
CA GLY A 520 -31.02 1.40 -29.37
C GLY A 520 -30.08 0.50 -30.17
N ARG A 521 -29.81 0.83 -31.45
CA ARG A 521 -28.82 0.13 -32.25
C ARG A 521 -27.42 0.43 -31.71
N VAL A 522 -26.63 -0.61 -31.49
CA VAL A 522 -25.23 -0.49 -31.09
C VAL A 522 -24.40 0.02 -32.27
N LEU A 523 -23.72 1.16 -32.08
CA LEU A 523 -22.82 1.77 -33.04
C LEU A 523 -21.36 1.36 -32.80
N ALA A 524 -20.97 1.21 -31.55
CA ALA A 524 -19.69 0.71 -31.10
C ALA A 524 -19.84 0.07 -29.73
N TRP A 525 -19.05 -0.96 -29.45
CA TRP A 525 -19.00 -1.59 -28.13
C TRP A 525 -17.63 -2.24 -27.94
N SER A 526 -16.82 -1.71 -27.06
CA SER A 526 -15.51 -2.22 -26.66
C SER A 526 -15.53 -2.61 -25.17
N GLY A 527 -14.82 -3.68 -24.82
CA GLY A 527 -14.80 -4.21 -23.45
C GLY A 527 -15.94 -5.17 -23.14
N THR A 528 -16.45 -5.87 -24.17
CA THR A 528 -17.47 -6.90 -24.00
C THR A 528 -16.94 -8.10 -23.22
N VAL A 529 -17.86 -8.84 -22.58
CA VAL A 529 -17.54 -10.06 -21.84
C VAL A 529 -18.23 -11.24 -22.50
N ASP A 530 -17.44 -12.25 -22.89
CA ASP A 530 -17.96 -13.46 -23.53
C ASP A 530 -18.94 -14.23 -22.63
N ASP A 531 -19.68 -15.16 -23.24
CA ASP A 531 -20.59 -16.10 -22.57
C ASP A 531 -21.57 -15.40 -21.60
N ASN A 532 -22.22 -14.33 -22.07
CA ASN A 532 -23.19 -13.54 -21.31
C ASN A 532 -22.64 -13.04 -19.95
N GLY A 533 -21.40 -12.56 -19.93
CA GLY A 533 -20.74 -12.01 -18.75
C GLY A 533 -19.98 -13.04 -17.90
N ARG A 534 -19.90 -14.30 -18.33
CA ARG A 534 -19.22 -15.38 -17.59
C ARG A 534 -17.80 -15.65 -18.10
N GLY A 535 -17.56 -15.39 -19.36
CA GLY A 535 -16.31 -15.64 -20.05
C GLY A 535 -15.23 -14.57 -19.83
N PRO A 536 -14.16 -14.63 -20.62
CA PRO A 536 -13.13 -13.59 -20.62
C PRO A 536 -13.67 -12.25 -21.17
N VAL A 537 -13.01 -11.19 -20.80
CA VAL A 537 -13.18 -9.88 -21.45
C VAL A 537 -12.56 -9.96 -22.84
N GLU A 538 -13.15 -9.30 -23.82
CA GLU A 538 -12.65 -9.29 -25.21
C GLU A 538 -11.17 -8.87 -25.28
N LYS A 539 -10.45 -9.45 -26.22
CA LYS A 539 -9.08 -9.04 -26.50
C LYS A 539 -9.08 -7.63 -27.11
N GLY A 540 -8.10 -6.81 -26.72
CA GLY A 540 -8.03 -5.42 -27.18
C GLY A 540 -8.91 -4.44 -26.40
N ALA A 541 -9.63 -4.88 -25.36
CA ALA A 541 -10.23 -3.98 -24.38
C ALA A 541 -9.16 -3.18 -23.64
N HIS A 542 -9.50 -2.00 -23.15
CA HIS A 542 -8.58 -1.18 -22.35
C HIS A 542 -8.45 -1.73 -20.93
N PHE A 543 -7.35 -2.46 -20.67
CA PHE A 543 -7.08 -3.08 -19.38
C PHE A 543 -6.14 -2.28 -18.51
N TYR A 544 -6.42 -2.25 -17.21
CA TYR A 544 -5.48 -1.83 -16.16
C TYR A 544 -4.88 -3.06 -15.49
N ARG A 545 -3.69 -3.45 -15.92
CA ARG A 545 -2.98 -4.66 -15.45
C ARG A 545 -1.48 -4.59 -15.72
N SER A 546 -0.74 -5.53 -15.12
CA SER A 546 0.63 -5.87 -15.51
C SER A 546 0.60 -7.18 -16.30
N PHE A 547 0.90 -7.13 -17.59
CA PHE A 547 0.96 -8.31 -18.44
C PHE A 547 2.39 -8.85 -18.48
N GLN A 548 2.62 -9.92 -17.73
CA GLN A 548 3.94 -10.53 -17.53
C GLN A 548 4.04 -11.83 -18.30
N ILE A 549 5.28 -12.19 -18.68
CA ILE A 549 5.60 -13.41 -19.44
C ILE A 549 6.78 -14.15 -18.80
N ASP A 550 6.79 -15.49 -19.01
CA ASP A 550 7.90 -16.36 -18.64
C ASP A 550 9.02 -16.36 -19.70
N GLY A 551 10.02 -17.26 -19.57
CA GLY A 551 11.15 -17.38 -20.47
C GLY A 551 10.79 -17.89 -21.88
N GLU A 552 9.68 -18.56 -22.04
CA GLU A 552 9.14 -19.06 -23.32
C GLU A 552 8.17 -18.08 -23.98
N GLY A 553 7.83 -16.97 -23.29
CA GLY A 553 6.87 -15.96 -23.74
C GLY A 553 5.42 -16.30 -23.41
N ASN A 554 5.15 -17.25 -22.50
CA ASN A 554 3.79 -17.57 -22.05
C ASN A 554 3.33 -16.58 -20.97
N PRO A 555 2.03 -16.25 -20.89
CA PRO A 555 1.51 -15.34 -19.87
C PRO A 555 1.66 -15.89 -18.45
N ILE A 556 1.99 -15.01 -17.51
CA ILE A 556 1.88 -15.30 -16.08
C ILE A 556 0.40 -15.16 -15.68
N ASN A 557 -0.31 -16.28 -15.65
CA ASN A 557 -1.77 -16.32 -15.51
C ASN A 557 -2.29 -17.30 -14.43
N LYS A 558 -1.37 -17.88 -13.63
CA LYS A 558 -1.63 -18.80 -12.50
C LYS A 558 -1.11 -18.23 -11.18
N ARG A 559 -0.88 -16.93 -11.10
CA ARG A 559 -0.12 -16.28 -10.00
C ARG A 559 1.29 -16.82 -9.85
N ASN A 560 1.84 -17.38 -10.91
CA ASN A 560 3.18 -17.97 -10.99
C ASN A 560 4.28 -16.89 -11.17
N ALA A 561 4.26 -15.85 -10.34
CA ALA A 561 5.15 -14.68 -10.43
C ALA A 561 6.65 -15.04 -10.39
N TRP A 562 7.03 -16.17 -9.76
CA TRP A 562 8.42 -16.67 -9.76
C TRP A 562 8.94 -17.06 -11.15
N GLN A 563 8.06 -17.28 -12.10
CA GLN A 563 8.42 -17.60 -13.49
C GLN A 563 8.56 -16.34 -14.36
N THR A 564 8.22 -15.17 -13.86
CA THR A 564 8.32 -13.91 -14.63
C THR A 564 9.75 -13.68 -15.10
N ARG A 565 9.90 -13.34 -16.39
CA ARG A 565 11.17 -12.96 -17.01
C ARG A 565 11.09 -11.59 -17.66
N SER A 566 9.94 -11.24 -18.21
CA SER A 566 9.73 -9.94 -18.85
C SER A 566 8.28 -9.48 -18.67
N VAL A 567 8.06 -8.21 -19.00
CA VAL A 567 6.75 -7.56 -18.96
C VAL A 567 6.42 -7.09 -20.37
N LEU A 568 5.27 -7.50 -20.89
CA LEU A 568 4.81 -7.03 -22.21
C LEU A 568 4.35 -5.58 -22.12
N TYR A 569 3.53 -5.27 -21.13
CA TYR A 569 3.16 -3.89 -20.74
C TYR A 569 2.65 -3.83 -19.29
N VAL A 570 2.76 -2.64 -18.72
CA VAL A 570 2.10 -2.27 -17.46
C VAL A 570 1.24 -1.06 -17.73
N ARG A 571 -0.03 -1.13 -17.37
CA ARG A 571 -0.93 0.01 -17.37
C ARG A 571 -1.62 0.09 -16.02
N LEU A 572 -1.17 1.04 -15.23
CA LEU A 572 -1.70 1.35 -13.90
C LEU A 572 -1.77 2.87 -13.78
N ILE A 573 -2.77 3.39 -13.09
CA ILE A 573 -2.90 4.83 -12.87
C ILE A 573 -2.17 5.21 -11.58
N PRO A 574 -1.18 6.12 -11.64
CA PRO A 574 -0.47 6.58 -10.45
C PRO A 574 -1.39 7.24 -9.41
N PRO A 575 -0.99 7.30 -8.13
CA PRO A 575 -1.77 7.95 -7.08
C PRO A 575 -2.10 9.40 -7.45
N GLY A 576 -3.37 9.74 -7.43
CA GLY A 576 -3.82 11.09 -7.73
C GLY A 576 -3.64 11.53 -9.19
N ALA A 577 -3.49 10.59 -10.12
CA ALA A 577 -3.35 10.86 -11.55
C ALA A 577 -4.59 10.45 -12.36
N ALA A 578 -4.53 10.57 -13.67
CA ALA A 578 -5.58 10.19 -14.60
C ALA A 578 -4.99 9.38 -15.76
N ASP A 579 -5.86 8.65 -16.43
CA ASP A 579 -5.60 8.06 -17.75
C ASP A 579 -6.63 8.55 -18.76
N THR A 580 -6.23 8.77 -19.99
CA THR A 580 -7.11 9.18 -21.10
C THR A 580 -7.16 8.05 -22.12
N VAL A 581 -8.35 7.49 -22.30
CA VAL A 581 -8.60 6.35 -23.16
C VAL A 581 -9.31 6.80 -24.44
N HIS A 582 -8.84 6.36 -25.58
CA HIS A 582 -9.32 6.79 -26.89
C HIS A 582 -10.18 5.72 -27.56
N PHE A 583 -11.41 6.07 -27.92
CA PHE A 583 -12.34 5.19 -28.63
C PHE A 583 -12.68 5.76 -30.01
N ARG A 584 -12.58 4.94 -31.06
CA ARG A 584 -13.07 5.29 -32.39
C ARG A 584 -14.55 4.96 -32.50
N LEU A 585 -15.35 5.96 -32.76
CA LEU A 585 -16.79 5.81 -32.94
C LEU A 585 -17.17 6.14 -34.40
N PRO A 586 -17.46 5.14 -35.22
CA PRO A 586 -18.07 5.39 -36.53
C PRO A 586 -19.53 5.78 -36.35
N ILE A 587 -19.95 6.88 -36.97
CA ILE A 587 -21.34 7.34 -37.01
C ILE A 587 -21.92 6.96 -38.38
N PRO A 588 -22.74 5.91 -38.50
CA PRO A 588 -23.34 5.52 -39.77
C PRO A 588 -24.19 6.66 -40.39
N LYS A 589 -24.28 6.70 -41.72
CA LYS A 589 -25.08 7.70 -42.43
C LYS A 589 -26.55 7.69 -42.05
N ASP A 590 -27.06 6.52 -41.71
CA ASP A 590 -28.44 6.27 -41.32
C ASP A 590 -28.65 6.25 -39.80
N ALA A 591 -27.62 6.66 -39.03
CA ALA A 591 -27.76 6.77 -37.56
C ALA A 591 -28.85 7.74 -37.17
N THR A 592 -29.61 7.40 -36.14
CA THR A 592 -30.67 8.24 -35.58
C THR A 592 -30.21 8.87 -34.26
N GLY A 593 -30.39 10.17 -34.11
CA GLY A 593 -29.95 10.90 -32.92
C GLY A 593 -31.02 11.02 -31.84
N PRO A 594 -30.64 11.26 -30.58
CA PRO A 594 -29.28 11.41 -30.10
C PRO A 594 -28.52 10.10 -29.95
N VAL A 595 -27.20 10.16 -30.09
CA VAL A 595 -26.30 9.04 -29.76
C VAL A 595 -26.03 9.05 -28.26
N THR A 596 -26.30 7.95 -27.59
CA THR A 596 -25.98 7.74 -26.17
C THR A 596 -24.62 7.05 -26.07
N LEU A 597 -23.70 7.68 -25.35
CA LEU A 597 -22.38 7.15 -25.02
C LEU A 597 -22.39 6.69 -23.56
N GLU A 598 -21.91 5.50 -23.31
CA GLU A 598 -21.74 4.92 -21.96
C GLU A 598 -20.30 4.45 -21.78
N ALA A 599 -19.67 4.81 -20.67
CA ALA A 599 -18.38 4.29 -20.28
C ALA A 599 -18.48 3.72 -18.85
N LYS A 600 -17.97 2.51 -18.63
CA LYS A 600 -18.02 1.79 -17.35
C LYS A 600 -16.66 1.22 -17.03
N LEU A 601 -16.11 1.58 -15.85
CA LEU A 601 -14.92 0.94 -15.31
C LEU A 601 -15.35 -0.28 -14.51
N ASN A 602 -15.06 -1.47 -15.04
CA ASN A 602 -15.47 -2.75 -14.50
C ASN A 602 -14.29 -3.45 -13.80
N TYR A 603 -14.60 -4.24 -12.79
CA TYR A 603 -13.66 -5.02 -11.99
C TYR A 603 -14.20 -6.43 -11.76
N ARG A 604 -13.35 -7.45 -11.98
CA ARG A 604 -13.58 -8.83 -11.58
C ARG A 604 -12.31 -9.37 -10.91
N LYS A 605 -12.45 -9.79 -9.66
CA LYS A 605 -11.32 -10.42 -8.94
C LYS A 605 -11.10 -11.81 -9.50
N PHE A 606 -9.94 -12.04 -10.06
CA PHE A 606 -9.51 -13.22 -10.80
C PHE A 606 -10.17 -13.42 -12.17
N THR A 607 -9.32 -13.66 -13.14
CA THR A 607 -9.72 -13.99 -14.51
C THR A 607 -10.46 -15.32 -14.56
N PRO A 608 -11.31 -15.58 -15.56
CA PRO A 608 -11.93 -16.89 -15.74
C PRO A 608 -10.92 -18.01 -15.89
N TYR A 609 -9.79 -17.75 -16.54
CA TYR A 609 -8.71 -18.71 -16.70
C TYR A 609 -8.12 -19.12 -15.33
N TYR A 610 -7.73 -18.15 -14.50
CA TYR A 610 -7.18 -18.44 -13.18
C TYR A 610 -8.22 -19.08 -12.24
N THR A 611 -9.48 -18.68 -12.36
CA THR A 611 -10.58 -19.29 -11.60
C THR A 611 -10.75 -20.79 -11.96
N LYS A 612 -10.74 -21.13 -13.24
CA LYS A 612 -10.76 -22.54 -13.69
C LYS A 612 -9.54 -23.31 -13.15
N PHE A 613 -8.36 -22.75 -13.26
CA PHE A 613 -7.14 -23.34 -12.72
C PHE A 613 -7.24 -23.60 -11.21
N ALA A 614 -7.73 -22.63 -10.43
CA ALA A 614 -7.89 -22.76 -8.97
C ALA A 614 -8.87 -23.87 -8.55
N PHE A 615 -9.81 -24.23 -9.42
CA PHE A 615 -10.79 -25.29 -9.19
C PHE A 615 -10.44 -26.62 -9.88
N ALA A 616 -9.30 -26.71 -10.57
CA ALA A 616 -8.79 -27.98 -11.10
C ALA A 616 -8.18 -28.83 -9.98
N GLU A 617 -8.43 -30.15 -10.00
CA GLU A 617 -7.90 -31.07 -9.00
C GLU A 617 -6.46 -31.48 -9.29
N ALA A 618 -6.23 -32.05 -10.48
CA ALA A 618 -4.94 -32.60 -10.84
C ALA A 618 -4.61 -32.33 -12.30
N HIS A 619 -3.32 -32.25 -12.60
CA HIS A 619 -2.81 -32.21 -13.98
C HIS A 619 -2.90 -33.58 -14.62
N LYS A 620 -3.69 -33.73 -15.68
CA LYS A 620 -3.96 -35.05 -16.34
C LYS A 620 -2.72 -35.66 -16.97
N SER A 621 -1.84 -34.83 -17.53
CA SER A 621 -0.65 -35.33 -18.25
C SER A 621 0.55 -35.55 -17.30
N GLY A 622 0.49 -35.16 -16.05
CA GLY A 622 1.63 -35.14 -15.13
C GLY A 622 2.77 -34.16 -15.52
N ARG A 623 2.52 -33.25 -16.45
CA ARG A 623 3.49 -32.25 -16.92
C ARG A 623 3.34 -30.97 -16.12
N ALA A 624 4.12 -30.84 -15.06
CA ALA A 624 4.20 -29.59 -14.33
C ALA A 624 4.83 -28.49 -15.21
N GLY A 625 4.37 -27.25 -15.06
CA GLY A 625 4.94 -26.07 -15.75
C GLY A 625 4.41 -25.80 -17.14
N VAL A 626 3.58 -26.66 -17.71
CA VAL A 626 2.88 -26.40 -18.97
C VAL A 626 1.72 -25.42 -18.73
N ASP A 627 1.38 -24.61 -19.74
CA ASP A 627 0.21 -23.74 -19.65
C ASP A 627 -1.07 -24.54 -19.39
N PHE A 628 -1.97 -23.93 -18.61
CA PHE A 628 -3.23 -24.58 -18.27
C PHE A 628 -4.08 -24.77 -19.53
N ASP A 629 -4.39 -26.03 -19.85
CA ASP A 629 -5.45 -26.40 -20.77
C ASP A 629 -6.52 -27.17 -19.98
N SER A 630 -7.75 -26.69 -19.99
CA SER A 630 -8.87 -27.29 -19.26
C SER A 630 -9.10 -28.74 -19.58
N ARG A 631 -8.59 -29.26 -20.72
CA ARG A 631 -8.62 -30.67 -21.13
C ARG A 631 -7.56 -31.51 -20.41
N GLU A 632 -6.50 -30.89 -19.90
CA GLU A 632 -5.40 -31.58 -19.20
C GLU A 632 -5.64 -31.71 -17.69
N TYR A 633 -6.57 -30.94 -17.15
CA TYR A 633 -6.92 -30.98 -15.72
C TYR A 633 -8.28 -31.61 -15.49
N SER A 634 -8.44 -32.28 -14.35
CA SER A 634 -9.75 -32.67 -13.83
C SER A 634 -10.27 -31.54 -12.89
N PHE A 635 -11.59 -31.49 -12.73
CA PHE A 635 -12.27 -30.63 -11.80
C PHE A 635 -12.87 -31.47 -10.69
N ASP A 636 -12.90 -30.95 -9.46
CA ASP A 636 -13.59 -31.58 -8.34
C ASP A 636 -15.12 -31.52 -8.52
N SER A 637 -15.86 -32.10 -7.58
CA SER A 637 -17.31 -32.06 -7.58
C SER A 637 -17.89 -30.65 -7.40
N THR A 638 -17.06 -29.67 -6.99
CA THR A 638 -17.47 -28.28 -6.79
C THR A 638 -17.44 -27.54 -8.13
N PRO A 639 -18.57 -26.98 -8.60
CA PRO A 639 -18.60 -26.22 -9.84
C PRO A 639 -17.66 -25.02 -9.81
N VAL A 640 -17.02 -24.74 -10.95
CA VAL A 640 -16.22 -23.51 -11.10
C VAL A 640 -17.12 -22.29 -10.93
N PRO A 641 -16.87 -21.39 -9.98
CA PRO A 641 -17.74 -20.25 -9.72
C PRO A 641 -17.65 -19.22 -10.85
N VAL A 642 -18.78 -18.56 -11.12
CA VAL A 642 -18.83 -17.35 -11.93
C VAL A 642 -18.66 -16.15 -11.00
N LEU A 643 -17.47 -15.55 -11.01
CA LEU A 643 -17.16 -14.45 -10.11
C LEU A 643 -17.88 -13.15 -10.52
N PRO A 644 -18.30 -12.33 -9.56
CA PRO A 644 -19.05 -11.11 -9.84
C PRO A 644 -18.19 -10.07 -10.55
N ILE A 645 -18.79 -9.35 -11.49
CA ILE A 645 -18.26 -8.14 -12.09
C ILE A 645 -18.87 -6.95 -11.33
N VAL A 646 -18.02 -6.04 -10.86
CA VAL A 646 -18.42 -4.84 -10.12
C VAL A 646 -18.08 -3.62 -10.95
N THR A 647 -19.06 -2.81 -11.32
CA THR A 647 -18.81 -1.49 -11.93
C THR A 647 -18.38 -0.53 -10.83
N LEU A 648 -17.14 -0.01 -10.95
CA LEU A 648 -16.50 0.88 -9.98
C LEU A 648 -16.95 2.34 -10.16
N ALA A 649 -17.05 2.77 -11.42
CA ALA A 649 -17.49 4.09 -11.83
C ALA A 649 -18.05 4.03 -13.24
N GLU A 650 -18.95 4.94 -13.57
CA GLU A 650 -19.58 5.03 -14.88
C GLU A 650 -19.89 6.48 -15.29
N ALA A 651 -19.95 6.72 -16.59
CA ALA A 651 -20.37 7.99 -17.18
C ALA A 651 -21.30 7.76 -18.38
N THR A 652 -22.24 8.67 -18.57
CA THR A 652 -23.16 8.66 -19.72
C THR A 652 -23.29 10.06 -20.31
N SER A 653 -23.24 10.15 -21.63
CA SER A 653 -23.46 11.40 -22.37
C SER A 653 -24.39 11.16 -23.56
N LYS A 654 -25.19 12.18 -23.93
CA LYS A 654 -26.08 12.14 -25.10
C LYS A 654 -25.70 13.24 -26.08
N ILE A 655 -25.29 12.86 -27.28
CA ILE A 655 -24.79 13.78 -28.30
C ILE A 655 -25.78 13.84 -29.48
N GLN A 656 -26.18 15.03 -29.86
CA GLN A 656 -27.07 15.24 -31.01
C GLN A 656 -26.34 14.97 -32.34
N LEU A 657 -27.09 14.58 -33.35
CA LEU A 657 -26.55 14.48 -34.71
C LEU A 657 -26.78 15.80 -35.48
N GLY A 658 -25.83 16.13 -36.37
CA GLY A 658 -25.86 17.33 -37.19
C GLY A 658 -24.46 17.82 -37.53
N GLU A 659 -24.37 19.02 -38.07
CA GLU A 659 -23.09 19.67 -38.35
C GLU A 659 -22.28 19.84 -37.10
N PRO A 660 -21.02 19.35 -37.07
CA PRO A 660 -20.20 19.37 -35.88
C PRO A 660 -19.65 20.75 -35.57
N THR A 661 -19.59 21.11 -34.30
CA THR A 661 -18.90 22.28 -33.79
C THR A 661 -17.66 21.85 -33.05
N TRP A 662 -16.50 21.99 -33.70
CA TRP A 662 -15.21 21.65 -33.07
C TRP A 662 -14.65 22.87 -32.36
N ALA A 663 -15.16 23.14 -31.17
CA ALA A 663 -14.71 24.23 -30.33
C ALA A 663 -14.70 23.83 -28.86
N PRO A 664 -13.66 24.21 -28.09
CA PRO A 664 -13.64 24.00 -26.65
C PRO A 664 -14.61 24.99 -25.97
N VAL A 665 -15.26 24.53 -24.91
CA VAL A 665 -16.05 25.40 -24.02
C VAL A 665 -15.34 25.49 -22.69
N VAL A 666 -14.83 26.68 -22.37
CA VAL A 666 -14.04 26.92 -21.17
C VAL A 666 -14.89 27.61 -20.12
N ARG A 667 -15.22 26.89 -19.04
CA ARG A 667 -15.99 27.39 -17.90
C ARG A 667 -15.29 27.03 -16.61
N LYS A 668 -15.39 27.86 -15.58
CA LYS A 668 -14.78 27.60 -14.27
C LYS A 668 -15.19 26.26 -13.67
N GLN A 669 -16.45 25.88 -13.81
CA GLN A 669 -16.98 24.61 -13.30
C GLN A 669 -16.35 23.38 -13.95
N ASP A 670 -15.85 23.48 -15.18
CA ASP A 670 -15.23 22.38 -15.93
C ASP A 670 -13.71 22.35 -15.76
N ARG A 671 -13.12 23.25 -14.94
CA ARG A 671 -11.68 23.37 -14.71
C ARG A 671 -11.04 22.01 -14.35
N GLU A 672 -11.66 21.25 -13.44
CA GLU A 672 -11.10 19.97 -13.02
C GLU A 672 -11.14 18.92 -14.14
N ARG A 673 -12.19 18.91 -14.95
CA ARG A 673 -12.34 18.01 -16.10
C ARG A 673 -11.23 18.27 -17.14
N TRP A 674 -10.95 19.55 -17.45
CA TRP A 674 -9.84 19.94 -18.31
C TRP A 674 -8.49 19.52 -17.73
N ASN A 675 -8.31 19.70 -16.41
CA ASN A 675 -7.07 19.29 -15.72
C ASN A 675 -6.88 17.77 -15.75
N ASP A 676 -7.92 17.00 -15.48
CA ASP A 676 -7.86 15.55 -15.44
C ASP A 676 -7.58 14.96 -16.84
N TRP A 677 -8.19 15.49 -17.89
CA TRP A 677 -7.87 15.14 -19.27
C TRP A 677 -6.41 15.45 -19.61
N GLY A 678 -5.92 16.65 -19.25
CA GLY A 678 -4.53 17.05 -19.45
C GLY A 678 -3.53 16.14 -18.71
N ILE A 679 -3.85 15.70 -17.49
CA ILE A 679 -3.00 14.76 -16.72
C ILE A 679 -2.88 13.43 -17.48
N GLY A 680 -3.99 12.86 -17.96
CA GLY A 680 -3.98 11.63 -18.72
C GLY A 680 -3.14 11.73 -19.99
N LEU A 681 -3.32 12.80 -20.76
CA LEU A 681 -2.53 13.06 -21.97
C LEU A 681 -1.03 13.22 -21.66
N LEU A 682 -0.69 13.95 -20.58
CA LEU A 682 0.69 14.14 -20.15
C LEU A 682 1.39 12.81 -19.84
N LEU A 683 0.70 11.92 -19.09
CA LEU A 683 1.27 10.65 -18.64
C LEU A 683 1.43 9.65 -19.79
N GLN A 684 0.59 9.68 -20.80
CA GLN A 684 0.77 8.85 -21.99
C GLN A 684 1.76 9.45 -23.02
N GLY A 685 2.27 10.67 -22.77
CA GLY A 685 3.27 11.32 -23.63
C GLY A 685 2.69 12.19 -24.75
N ASP A 686 1.38 12.45 -24.79
CA ASP A 686 0.77 13.47 -25.66
C ASP A 686 0.93 14.85 -25.01
N VAL A 687 2.16 15.38 -25.09
CA VAL A 687 2.54 16.59 -24.34
C VAL A 687 1.89 17.85 -24.91
N LYS A 688 1.66 17.92 -26.24
CA LYS A 688 0.94 19.02 -26.85
C LYS A 688 -0.55 19.04 -26.51
N GLY A 689 -1.17 17.85 -26.49
CA GLY A 689 -2.53 17.69 -25.97
C GLY A 689 -2.65 18.10 -24.50
N ALA A 690 -1.68 17.73 -23.68
CA ALA A 690 -1.60 18.11 -22.28
C ALA A 690 -1.42 19.64 -22.10
N GLU A 691 -0.48 20.26 -22.84
CA GLU A 691 -0.30 21.71 -22.85
C GLU A 691 -1.60 22.42 -23.21
N TYR A 692 -2.26 21.97 -24.28
CA TYR A 692 -3.54 22.52 -24.71
C TYR A 692 -4.59 22.47 -23.60
N ALA A 693 -4.74 21.32 -22.95
CA ALA A 693 -5.69 21.13 -21.85
C ALA A 693 -5.39 22.04 -20.64
N PHE A 694 -4.13 22.09 -20.21
CA PHE A 694 -3.73 22.92 -19.05
C PHE A 694 -3.84 24.42 -19.32
N ARG A 695 -3.67 24.86 -20.57
CA ARG A 695 -3.96 26.27 -20.96
C ARG A 695 -5.46 26.57 -20.79
N ARG A 696 -6.38 25.64 -21.10
CA ARG A 696 -7.82 25.78 -20.81
C ARG A 696 -8.11 25.87 -19.31
N VAL A 697 -7.34 25.13 -18.47
CA VAL A 697 -7.41 25.26 -17.01
C VAL A 697 -7.06 26.68 -16.56
N THR A 698 -5.99 27.28 -17.11
CA THR A 698 -5.58 28.67 -16.76
C THR A 698 -6.56 29.70 -17.24
N GLU A 699 -7.24 29.48 -18.38
CA GLU A 699 -8.32 30.32 -18.88
C GLU A 699 -9.57 30.21 -18.00
N ALA A 700 -9.95 29.00 -17.59
CA ALA A 700 -11.12 28.73 -16.75
C ALA A 700 -10.98 29.34 -15.35
N GLU A 701 -9.78 29.30 -14.77
CA GLU A 701 -9.50 29.83 -13.45
C GLU A 701 -8.06 30.38 -13.36
N PRO A 702 -7.83 31.66 -13.78
CA PRO A 702 -6.50 32.27 -13.80
C PRO A 702 -5.79 32.35 -12.44
N GLY A 703 -6.55 32.28 -11.33
CA GLY A 703 -6.02 32.26 -9.97
C GLY A 703 -5.59 30.88 -9.45
N TYR A 704 -5.79 29.83 -10.25
CA TYR A 704 -5.45 28.46 -9.83
C TYR A 704 -4.00 28.14 -10.15
N ALA A 705 -3.14 28.16 -9.14
CA ALA A 705 -1.68 28.00 -9.30
C ALA A 705 -1.28 26.69 -9.99
N ASP A 706 -1.96 25.58 -9.68
CA ASP A 706 -1.64 24.27 -10.27
C ASP A 706 -1.94 24.22 -11.78
N GLY A 707 -2.90 24.98 -12.29
CA GLY A 707 -3.15 25.09 -13.73
C GLY A 707 -1.93 25.63 -14.48
N TRP A 708 -1.36 26.72 -13.97
CA TRP A 708 -0.12 27.29 -14.50
C TRP A 708 1.05 26.33 -14.37
N LEU A 709 1.21 25.71 -13.20
CA LEU A 709 2.28 24.74 -12.98
C LEU A 709 2.19 23.55 -13.94
N ASN A 710 1.00 22.97 -14.14
CA ASN A 710 0.81 21.82 -15.02
C ASN A 710 1.08 22.17 -16.49
N ALA A 711 0.72 23.37 -16.95
CA ALA A 711 1.13 23.86 -18.28
C ALA A 711 2.66 23.96 -18.39
N GLY A 712 3.34 24.49 -17.36
CA GLY A 712 4.81 24.48 -17.28
C GLY A 712 5.40 23.05 -17.30
N ARG A 713 4.78 22.08 -16.61
CA ARG A 713 5.20 20.66 -16.63
C ARG A 713 5.12 20.05 -18.03
N ALA A 714 4.05 20.35 -18.78
CA ALA A 714 3.92 19.88 -20.16
C ALA A 714 5.06 20.44 -21.04
N LEU A 715 5.34 21.74 -20.97
CA LEU A 715 6.44 22.37 -21.70
C LEU A 715 7.83 21.83 -21.32
N ILE A 716 8.07 21.57 -20.02
CA ILE A 716 9.32 20.89 -19.57
C ILE A 716 9.43 19.52 -20.23
N GLN A 717 8.33 18.78 -20.30
CA GLN A 717 8.32 17.46 -20.93
C GLN A 717 8.49 17.50 -22.45
N GLU A 718 8.07 18.56 -23.11
CA GLU A 718 8.37 18.82 -24.52
C GLU A 718 9.85 19.11 -24.78
N GLY A 719 10.60 19.52 -23.73
CA GLY A 719 11.97 20.03 -23.82
C GLY A 719 12.04 21.56 -23.94
N GLU A 720 10.89 22.25 -23.89
CA GLU A 720 10.76 23.69 -24.00
C GLU A 720 10.93 24.38 -22.63
N THR A 721 12.08 24.16 -22.00
CA THR A 721 12.34 24.57 -20.60
C THR A 721 12.27 26.07 -20.38
N GLU A 722 12.75 26.87 -21.34
CA GLU A 722 12.67 28.35 -21.25
C GLU A 722 11.23 28.86 -21.44
N ALA A 723 10.46 28.23 -22.32
CA ALA A 723 9.04 28.55 -22.49
C ALA A 723 8.20 28.15 -21.25
N ALA A 724 8.64 27.14 -20.48
CA ALA A 724 7.99 26.72 -19.24
C ALA A 724 8.19 27.71 -18.08
N ARG A 725 9.31 28.47 -18.06
CA ARG A 725 9.69 29.36 -16.96
C ARG A 725 8.57 30.32 -16.54
N PRO A 726 7.97 31.16 -17.45
CA PRO A 726 6.94 32.10 -17.06
C PRO A 726 5.69 31.44 -16.46
N PHE A 727 5.37 30.18 -16.84
CA PHE A 727 4.25 29.45 -16.28
C PHE A 727 4.54 29.00 -14.83
N VAL A 728 5.72 28.46 -14.58
CA VAL A 728 6.14 28.04 -13.25
C VAL A 728 6.29 29.25 -12.31
N GLU A 729 6.88 30.35 -12.78
CA GLU A 729 6.99 31.60 -12.02
C GLU A 729 5.61 32.22 -11.73
N LYS A 730 4.65 32.14 -12.67
CA LYS A 730 3.27 32.57 -12.43
C LYS A 730 2.58 31.74 -11.36
N ALA A 731 2.78 30.43 -11.35
CA ALA A 731 2.27 29.54 -10.29
C ALA A 731 2.84 29.92 -8.92
N LEU A 732 4.15 30.20 -8.83
CA LEU A 732 4.82 30.63 -7.62
C LEU A 732 4.41 32.05 -7.20
N ALA A 733 4.12 32.95 -8.13
CA ALA A 733 3.58 34.28 -7.81
C ALA A 733 2.18 34.19 -7.18
N LEU A 734 1.36 33.22 -7.60
CA LEU A 734 0.04 32.92 -7.00
C LEU A 734 0.14 32.19 -5.66
N LYS A 735 1.11 31.31 -5.52
CA LYS A 735 1.34 30.50 -4.31
C LYS A 735 2.84 30.35 -4.05
N PRO A 736 3.47 31.30 -3.32
CA PRO A 736 4.92 31.33 -3.09
C PRO A 736 5.49 30.11 -2.34
N ASP A 737 4.68 29.44 -1.55
CA ASP A 737 5.06 28.24 -0.78
C ASP A 737 4.78 26.94 -1.52
N LEU A 738 4.50 26.96 -2.82
CA LEU A 738 4.17 25.80 -3.61
C LEU A 738 5.41 24.93 -3.85
N ALA A 739 5.64 23.90 -3.01
CA ALA A 739 6.83 23.05 -3.05
C ALA A 739 7.07 22.43 -4.45
N ARG A 740 6.00 21.93 -5.11
CA ARG A 740 6.10 21.42 -6.48
C ARG A 740 6.47 22.47 -7.51
N GLY A 741 6.06 23.74 -7.31
CA GLY A 741 6.50 24.87 -8.14
C GLY A 741 8.00 25.09 -8.03
N HIS A 742 8.54 25.07 -6.80
CA HIS A 742 9.98 25.15 -6.57
C HIS A 742 10.73 23.97 -7.18
N PHE A 743 10.19 22.75 -7.11
CA PHE A 743 10.81 21.58 -7.74
C PHE A 743 10.96 21.78 -9.26
N PHE A 744 9.90 22.19 -9.96
CA PHE A 744 9.96 22.38 -11.41
C PHE A 744 10.78 23.60 -11.81
N LEU A 745 10.80 24.67 -11.02
CA LEU A 745 11.72 25.77 -11.20
C LEU A 745 13.18 25.31 -11.12
N ALA A 746 13.50 24.45 -10.15
CA ALA A 746 14.83 23.89 -10.04
C ALA A 746 15.23 23.05 -11.27
N MET A 747 14.28 22.32 -11.88
CA MET A 747 14.57 21.57 -13.11
C MET A 747 14.91 22.51 -14.28
N ILE A 748 14.20 23.63 -14.41
CA ILE A 748 14.49 24.68 -15.41
C ILE A 748 15.85 25.30 -15.14
N GLN A 749 16.15 25.68 -13.89
CA GLN A 749 17.42 26.29 -13.49
C GLN A 749 18.60 25.34 -13.75
N LYS A 750 18.44 24.04 -13.38
CA LYS A 750 19.44 23.01 -13.66
C LYS A 750 19.70 22.86 -15.15
N ALA A 751 18.67 22.85 -16.00
CA ALA A 751 18.79 22.76 -17.44
C ALA A 751 19.52 23.98 -18.03
N ALA A 752 19.36 25.16 -17.45
CA ALA A 752 20.05 26.39 -17.82
C ALA A 752 21.47 26.50 -17.23
N GLY A 753 21.93 25.51 -16.42
CA GLY A 753 23.25 25.57 -15.76
C GLY A 753 23.30 26.45 -14.49
N ASP A 754 22.16 27.01 -14.05
CA ASP A 754 22.05 27.73 -12.77
C ASP A 754 21.93 26.73 -11.61
N TYR A 755 23.06 26.11 -11.25
CA TYR A 755 23.10 25.07 -10.21
C TYR A 755 22.81 25.62 -8.82
N ASP A 756 23.32 26.80 -8.49
CA ASP A 756 23.05 27.49 -7.20
C ASP A 756 21.55 27.81 -7.07
N GLY A 757 20.93 28.29 -8.13
CA GLY A 757 19.49 28.53 -8.19
C GLY A 757 18.71 27.24 -7.97
N ALA A 758 19.09 26.17 -8.68
CA ALA A 758 18.45 24.86 -8.57
C ALA A 758 18.53 24.31 -7.15
N LEU A 759 19.69 24.40 -6.47
CA LEU A 759 19.87 23.98 -5.08
C LEU A 759 18.98 24.78 -4.12
N ARG A 760 18.87 26.12 -4.30
CA ARG A 760 17.96 26.95 -3.50
C ARG A 760 16.50 26.51 -3.66
N SER A 761 16.06 26.31 -4.91
CA SER A 761 14.69 25.89 -5.20
C SER A 761 14.39 24.48 -4.68
N LEU A 762 15.31 23.52 -4.83
CA LEU A 762 15.17 22.19 -4.24
C LEU A 762 15.16 22.22 -2.70
N SER A 763 15.94 23.12 -2.08
CA SER A 763 15.92 23.30 -0.63
C SER A 763 14.56 23.76 -0.12
N MET A 764 13.87 24.65 -0.88
CA MET A 764 12.47 25.00 -0.57
C MET A 764 11.52 23.80 -0.68
N THR A 765 11.75 22.93 -1.64
CA THR A 765 10.96 21.70 -1.80
C THR A 765 11.16 20.75 -0.61
N VAL A 766 12.40 20.42 -0.27
CA VAL A 766 12.68 19.44 0.80
C VAL A 766 12.46 20.01 2.21
N SER A 767 12.38 21.33 2.39
CA SER A 767 11.96 21.93 3.66
C SER A 767 10.52 21.57 4.04
N GLN A 768 9.64 21.39 3.06
CA GLN A 768 8.26 20.96 3.25
C GLN A 768 8.10 19.43 3.13
N TYR A 769 8.86 18.80 2.21
CA TYR A 769 8.81 17.36 1.91
C TYR A 769 10.19 16.72 2.09
N PRO A 770 10.70 16.61 3.34
CA PRO A 770 12.06 16.14 3.61
C PRO A 770 12.32 14.67 3.18
N ARG A 771 11.26 13.90 3.04
CA ARG A 771 11.29 12.50 2.59
C ARG A 771 10.98 12.32 1.09
N ASP A 772 10.92 13.38 0.30
CA ASP A 772 10.80 13.28 -1.16
C ASP A 772 12.13 12.80 -1.75
N ARG A 773 12.19 11.51 -2.07
CA ARG A 773 13.39 10.85 -2.59
C ARG A 773 13.86 11.42 -3.92
N VAL A 774 12.93 11.87 -4.77
CA VAL A 774 13.31 12.43 -6.08
C VAL A 774 13.91 13.82 -5.93
N ALA A 775 13.37 14.66 -5.05
CA ALA A 775 13.98 15.97 -4.76
C ALA A 775 15.38 15.80 -4.14
N GLN A 776 15.55 14.83 -3.21
CA GLN A 776 16.87 14.50 -2.65
C GLN A 776 17.85 13.98 -3.74
N ASN A 777 17.38 13.10 -4.64
CA ASN A 777 18.19 12.66 -5.78
C ASN A 777 18.59 13.82 -6.69
N GLN A 778 17.70 14.79 -6.97
CA GLN A 778 18.04 15.96 -7.78
C GLN A 778 19.07 16.87 -7.08
N ILE A 779 18.98 17.05 -5.76
CA ILE A 779 20.02 17.76 -4.98
C ILE A 779 21.36 17.06 -5.16
N GLY A 780 21.41 15.73 -4.94
CA GLY A 780 22.64 14.94 -5.12
C GLY A 780 23.21 15.05 -6.53
N ARG A 781 22.36 15.02 -7.56
CA ARG A 781 22.79 15.16 -8.97
C ARG A 781 23.36 16.56 -9.27
N VAL A 782 22.77 17.64 -8.76
CA VAL A 782 23.30 18.99 -8.93
C VAL A 782 24.66 19.12 -8.24
N LEU A 783 24.77 18.65 -7.01
CA LEU A 783 26.04 18.63 -6.26
C LEU A 783 27.12 17.80 -6.97
N PHE A 784 26.73 16.67 -7.57
CA PHE A 784 27.66 15.85 -8.37
C PHE A 784 28.18 16.62 -9.60
N LEU A 785 27.32 17.37 -10.30
CA LEU A 785 27.72 18.20 -11.44
C LEU A 785 28.71 19.30 -11.04
N GLU A 786 28.58 19.83 -9.82
CA GLU A 786 29.52 20.78 -9.21
C GLU A 786 30.77 20.11 -8.62
N ARG A 787 30.92 18.78 -8.74
CA ARG A 787 31.99 17.97 -8.14
C ARG A 787 32.08 18.04 -6.61
N ARG A 788 30.99 18.39 -5.95
CA ARG A 788 30.83 18.37 -4.47
C ARG A 788 30.41 16.98 -4.01
N PHE A 789 31.31 16.00 -4.21
CA PHE A 789 30.97 14.57 -4.11
C PHE A 789 30.54 14.17 -2.71
N GLU A 790 31.16 14.68 -1.63
CA GLU A 790 30.79 14.33 -0.26
C GLU A 790 29.39 14.81 0.10
N GLU A 791 29.02 16.00 -0.36
CA GLU A 791 27.68 16.54 -0.14
C GLU A 791 26.63 15.79 -0.99
N ALA A 792 27.00 15.41 -2.21
CA ALA A 792 26.16 14.58 -3.07
C ALA A 792 25.88 13.21 -2.42
N ILE A 793 26.89 12.56 -1.86
CA ILE A 793 26.77 11.30 -1.10
C ILE A 793 25.79 11.47 0.06
N ALA A 794 25.88 12.58 0.81
CA ALA A 794 24.96 12.85 1.91
C ALA A 794 23.49 13.01 1.42
N ALA A 795 23.27 13.64 0.25
CA ALA A 795 21.94 13.79 -0.33
C ALA A 795 21.38 12.46 -0.81
N PHE A 796 22.16 11.65 -1.54
CA PHE A 796 21.76 10.30 -1.94
C PHE A 796 21.53 9.37 -0.75
N GLY A 797 22.31 9.53 0.34
CA GLY A 797 22.06 8.82 1.60
C GLY A 797 20.67 9.08 2.17
N LYS A 798 20.15 10.32 2.10
CA LYS A 798 18.78 10.64 2.49
C LYS A 798 17.75 9.96 1.60
N THR A 799 18.02 9.77 0.33
CA THR A 799 17.17 8.98 -0.56
C THR A 799 17.10 7.53 -0.10
N LEU A 800 18.25 6.92 0.20
CA LEU A 800 18.32 5.52 0.68
C LEU A 800 17.72 5.34 2.08
N ASP A 801 17.70 6.37 2.93
CA ASP A 801 16.98 6.33 4.20
C ASP A 801 15.45 6.15 4.00
N VAL A 802 14.93 6.53 2.85
CA VAL A 802 13.52 6.40 2.47
C VAL A 802 13.28 5.14 1.64
N ASP A 803 14.10 4.92 0.61
CA ASP A 803 14.03 3.79 -0.31
C ASP A 803 15.42 3.15 -0.50
N PRO A 804 15.73 2.10 0.24
CA PRO A 804 17.02 1.42 0.14
C PRO A 804 17.33 0.78 -1.22
N GLU A 805 16.34 0.71 -2.12
CA GLU A 805 16.42 0.08 -3.42
C GLU A 805 16.45 1.10 -4.58
N ASP A 806 16.58 2.40 -4.25
CA ASP A 806 16.58 3.46 -5.26
C ASP A 806 17.77 3.32 -6.22
N VAL A 807 17.45 2.93 -7.45
CA VAL A 807 18.43 2.62 -8.49
C VAL A 807 19.26 3.85 -8.89
N GLN A 808 18.65 5.04 -8.89
CA GLN A 808 19.34 6.29 -9.23
C GLN A 808 20.33 6.68 -8.14
N ALA A 809 19.96 6.53 -6.89
CA ALA A 809 20.86 6.81 -5.77
C ALA A 809 22.08 5.91 -5.82
N HIS A 810 21.92 4.59 -5.99
CA HIS A 810 23.04 3.65 -6.10
C HIS A 810 23.96 3.94 -7.29
N TYR A 811 23.39 4.26 -8.45
CA TYR A 811 24.18 4.63 -9.63
C TYR A 811 25.00 5.89 -9.38
N ASN A 812 24.39 6.94 -8.85
CA ASN A 812 25.07 8.21 -8.61
C ASN A 812 26.09 8.11 -7.46
N LEU A 813 25.80 7.34 -6.40
CA LEU A 813 26.76 7.03 -5.34
C LEU A 813 27.99 6.32 -5.89
N MET A 814 27.81 5.32 -6.77
CA MET A 814 28.92 4.67 -7.47
C MET A 814 29.82 5.70 -8.19
N LEU A 815 29.23 6.66 -8.88
CA LEU A 815 29.98 7.71 -9.59
C LEU A 815 30.68 8.68 -8.62
N CYS A 816 30.04 9.07 -7.52
CA CYS A 816 30.65 9.93 -6.48
C CYS A 816 31.86 9.24 -5.85
N TYR A 817 31.73 7.96 -5.44
CA TYR A 817 32.82 7.21 -4.84
C TYR A 817 34.00 6.99 -5.81
N LYS A 818 33.72 6.80 -7.12
CA LYS A 818 34.78 6.79 -8.16
C LYS A 818 35.47 8.15 -8.24
N GLY A 819 34.73 9.26 -8.17
CA GLY A 819 35.28 10.62 -8.15
C GLY A 819 36.21 10.90 -6.96
N LEU A 820 35.97 10.22 -5.84
CA LEU A 820 36.79 10.28 -4.61
C LEU A 820 37.87 9.20 -4.52
N ASN A 821 38.04 8.34 -5.53
CA ASN A 821 38.95 7.19 -5.54
C ASN A 821 38.66 6.16 -4.41
N GLN A 822 37.41 6.06 -3.96
CA GLN A 822 36.96 5.09 -2.97
C GLN A 822 36.43 3.82 -3.65
N THR A 823 37.35 2.96 -4.09
CA THR A 823 37.05 1.82 -4.97
C THR A 823 36.09 0.82 -4.35
N ASP A 824 36.26 0.44 -3.08
CA ASP A 824 35.44 -0.57 -2.42
C ASP A 824 33.97 -0.14 -2.32
N GLN A 825 33.75 1.14 -1.97
CA GLN A 825 32.39 1.71 -1.90
C GLN A 825 31.78 1.80 -3.32
N ALA A 826 32.56 2.22 -4.31
CA ALA A 826 32.10 2.29 -5.69
C ALA A 826 31.68 0.92 -6.24
N GLU A 827 32.46 -0.14 -5.97
CA GLU A 827 32.12 -1.51 -6.37
C GLU A 827 30.89 -2.05 -5.66
N ARG A 828 30.71 -1.70 -4.37
CA ARG A 828 29.52 -2.07 -3.62
C ARG A 828 28.25 -1.44 -4.22
N GLU A 829 28.29 -0.14 -4.47
CA GLU A 829 27.16 0.59 -5.08
C GLU A 829 26.88 0.10 -6.50
N GLN A 830 27.91 -0.28 -7.26
CA GLN A 830 27.75 -0.89 -8.57
C GLN A 830 27.00 -2.23 -8.49
N ARG A 831 27.31 -3.07 -7.50
CA ARG A 831 26.56 -4.33 -7.28
C ARG A 831 25.10 -4.08 -6.96
N LEU A 832 24.79 -3.11 -6.09
CA LEU A 832 23.43 -2.74 -5.74
C LEU A 832 22.66 -2.16 -6.95
N PHE A 833 23.30 -1.26 -7.70
CA PHE A 833 22.74 -0.76 -8.96
C PHE A 833 22.40 -1.89 -9.93
N LEU A 834 23.32 -2.83 -10.16
CA LEU A 834 23.11 -3.96 -11.08
C LEU A 834 22.05 -4.95 -10.54
N ARG A 835 21.94 -5.10 -9.23
CA ARG A 835 20.91 -5.92 -8.60
C ARG A 835 19.52 -5.36 -8.89
N PHE A 836 19.30 -4.08 -8.65
CA PHE A 836 17.98 -3.44 -8.71
C PHE A 836 17.59 -2.96 -10.10
N LYS A 837 18.55 -2.77 -11.01
CA LYS A 837 18.28 -2.36 -12.39
C LYS A 837 17.48 -3.43 -13.13
N ALA A 838 16.48 -3.01 -13.90
CA ALA A 838 15.70 -3.89 -14.76
C ALA A 838 16.57 -4.54 -15.86
N ASP A 839 16.20 -5.74 -16.27
CA ASP A 839 16.86 -6.43 -17.37
C ASP A 839 16.27 -6.00 -18.72
N GLU A 840 16.92 -5.07 -19.36
CA GLU A 840 16.51 -4.55 -20.68
C GLU A 840 16.56 -5.66 -21.77
N ALA A 841 17.47 -6.62 -21.66
CA ALA A 841 17.60 -7.72 -22.63
C ALA A 841 16.38 -8.63 -22.61
N SER A 842 15.70 -8.77 -21.49
CA SER A 842 14.48 -9.56 -21.35
C SER A 842 13.32 -9.08 -22.27
N GLN A 843 13.37 -7.81 -22.73
CA GLN A 843 12.39 -7.29 -23.66
C GLN A 843 12.36 -8.02 -25.01
N THR A 844 13.44 -8.71 -25.39
CA THR A 844 13.46 -9.57 -26.58
C THR A 844 12.47 -10.71 -26.50
N LEU A 845 12.15 -11.20 -25.30
CA LEU A 845 11.14 -12.24 -25.08
C LEU A 845 9.75 -11.80 -25.48
N THR A 846 9.48 -10.49 -25.50
CA THR A 846 8.17 -9.94 -25.88
C THR A 846 7.89 -9.99 -27.39
N ALA A 847 8.89 -10.26 -28.24
CA ALA A 847 8.73 -10.22 -29.69
C ALA A 847 7.70 -11.24 -30.19
N LYS A 848 7.78 -12.50 -29.74
CA LYS A 848 6.85 -13.56 -30.11
C LYS A 848 5.41 -13.28 -29.66
N PRO A 849 5.13 -12.99 -28.37
CA PRO A 849 3.80 -12.59 -27.94
C PRO A 849 3.18 -11.44 -28.75
N ARG A 850 3.97 -10.42 -29.08
CA ARG A 850 3.50 -9.26 -29.87
C ARG A 850 3.07 -9.62 -31.29
N LEU A 851 3.79 -10.56 -31.91
CA LEU A 851 3.43 -11.05 -33.24
C LEU A 851 2.17 -11.91 -33.24
N LEU A 852 2.00 -12.73 -32.20
CA LEU A 852 0.87 -13.67 -32.10
C LEU A 852 -0.41 -12.97 -31.62
N ASN A 853 -0.32 -11.87 -30.90
CA ASN A 853 -1.45 -11.13 -30.32
C ASN A 853 -1.34 -9.65 -30.67
N PRO A 854 -1.79 -9.24 -31.87
CA PRO A 854 -1.72 -7.83 -32.30
C PRO A 854 -2.50 -6.89 -31.38
N GLU A 855 -3.56 -7.37 -30.73
CA GLU A 855 -4.36 -6.60 -29.79
C GLU A 855 -3.52 -6.23 -28.53
N ASP A 856 -2.79 -7.19 -27.97
CA ASP A 856 -1.88 -6.93 -26.85
C ASP A 856 -0.71 -6.03 -27.25
N ASN A 857 -0.27 -6.09 -28.52
CA ASN A 857 0.73 -5.15 -29.01
C ASN A 857 0.17 -3.71 -29.17
N ASN A 858 -1.11 -3.57 -29.52
CA ASN A 858 -1.79 -2.29 -29.50
C ASN A 858 -1.88 -1.73 -28.08
N GLU A 859 -2.35 -2.55 -27.15
CA GLU A 859 -2.42 -2.22 -25.72
C GLU A 859 -1.07 -1.76 -25.12
N ARG A 860 0.03 -2.25 -25.62
CA ARG A 860 1.38 -1.87 -25.19
C ARG A 860 1.73 -0.41 -25.53
N GLN A 861 1.09 0.17 -26.55
CA GLN A 861 1.37 1.54 -26.97
C GLN A 861 0.74 2.51 -25.96
N PRO A 862 1.49 3.54 -25.50
CA PRO A 862 0.93 4.53 -24.59
C PRO A 862 -0.28 5.27 -25.15
N ILE A 863 -0.25 5.61 -26.45
CA ILE A 863 -1.36 6.24 -27.16
C ILE A 863 -1.84 5.25 -28.24
N HIS A 864 -3.08 4.82 -28.12
CA HIS A 864 -3.73 3.92 -29.07
C HIS A 864 -5.25 4.08 -29.02
N ASP A 865 -5.92 3.67 -30.07
CA ASP A 865 -7.37 3.73 -30.17
C ASP A 865 -7.99 2.33 -29.99
N HIS A 866 -9.13 2.28 -29.31
CA HIS A 866 -10.04 1.12 -29.25
C HIS A 866 -11.16 1.29 -30.28
N VAL A 867 -11.61 0.20 -30.87
CA VAL A 867 -12.63 0.21 -31.94
C VAL A 867 -13.90 -0.48 -31.46
#